data_18bef5292739b3fa989e84892d996bb1
#
_entry.id   18bef5292739b3fa989e84892d996bb1
#
_cell.length_a   1.000
_cell.length_b   1.000
_cell.length_c   1.000
_cell.angle_alpha   90.00
_cell.angle_beta   90.00
_cell.angle_gamma   90.00
#
_symmetry.space_group_name_H-M   'P 1'
#
loop_
_entity.id
_entity.type
_entity.pdbx_description
1 polymer ?
#
loop_
_entity_poly.entity_id
_entity_poly.type
_entity_poly.pdbx_seq_one_letter_code
_entity_poly.pdbx_strand_id
1 'polypeptide(L)'
;MTTTAASATTDGNNGKNNDDEEASTKYKIPPDDISVFVTRPDAPSISLSPSRTQVLYSHKPKDNPPVAELARKELKLGGIRIDTKQNSSSRMGHTVKLSIGKFPKTEADIGAYEDITGLPENGLINFVSWSPNGKKLAFTVRFHGDEHEDEDESPSSSATGRKPLELWIADVATKSAQKITSLAENYQLNTIFESYSWLNDDELLCCVIPKDRPKNAPKRPKTPLGPRIESNVAGNVRQARTYADLLKNDTDEKLFEYYCESQLVKTNIKTNKTTMWCNGEKKIFTRVDPSPCGKYVILECLKRPFSYAVPCGRFPKKVWVAEASTDKFLREICDLPLAENIPIVSNSTRVGPRGVNWRPDKEATLYWTECQDEGDPRNEVGEGNPRDISYLVDFTKPTAETDAPKAFYKSGLRLSGYAWGCDDLSIAYENWYKTRTSRVAPFSPKENAEKDSYASTPISDEEKQNILWERNYEDSYGDPGGFVTRRTDLGTYVLARVEGETPLGEGTATGKTGAKLLLQGSGANPKGNRPFFDIFDVDTGKAKRLWRSPKKEKLFSCGSLLSDYGENGEEQITLQTMRILTTKQSPSEYVQYYETSFDYKSGEDAKYALNTDNGDSNIVEEFEKERVEGPCVLPVRETKISNFPHPHPQLSDPPKEIIKYKRDDGVELNGTLYTPPGYDAKRDGPLPLLIWAYPREFKNAESASQLRESPFRFTGISPQSSLVWLARGYAVLDGPALPIIAQGDDDDAEPNDTYVQQLVAGAKAAVDEVVRRGVADKDRVAVGGHSYGAFMAANLLAHAPDLFCCAVARSGAYNRTLTPFGFQAEERSFWEAPDVYSKMSPFNNAHLVKKPILLTHGEDDPNSGTNVMQSERFFAALKGNGAQAKLVVLPHENHGYRGLESVLHVMAETSEWLDEHCKVKRV
;
A
#
# COMPACT_ATOMS: atom_id res chain seq x y z
N MET A 1 26.75 -23.58 11.40
CA MET A 1 26.69 -25.06 11.46
C MET A 1 27.59 -25.59 10.38
N THR A 2 28.51 -26.46 10.76
CA THR A 2 29.67 -26.97 10.05
C THR A 2 29.28 -27.71 8.76
N THR A 3 29.82 -27.26 7.64
CA THR A 3 29.78 -27.96 6.34
C THR A 3 30.87 -29.02 6.28
N THR A 4 30.51 -30.27 6.13
CA THR A 4 31.43 -31.35 5.74
C THR A 4 31.44 -31.50 4.22
N ALA A 5 32.60 -31.23 3.62
CA ALA A 5 32.86 -31.48 2.21
C ALA A 5 33.12 -32.98 1.99
N ALA A 6 32.43 -33.60 1.07
CA ALA A 6 32.74 -34.94 0.56
C ALA A 6 33.42 -34.81 -0.81
N SER A 7 34.61 -35.37 -0.92
CA SER A 7 35.41 -35.50 -2.12
C SER A 7 34.81 -36.52 -3.10
N ALA A 8 34.66 -36.17 -4.35
CA ALA A 8 34.28 -37.05 -5.43
C ALA A 8 35.51 -37.54 -6.18
N THR A 9 35.67 -38.84 -6.26
CA THR A 9 36.62 -39.52 -7.17
C THR A 9 35.97 -39.70 -8.55
N THR A 10 36.74 -39.38 -9.57
CA THR A 10 36.41 -39.57 -10.99
C THR A 10 36.43 -41.02 -11.39
N ASP A 11 35.34 -41.52 -11.98
CA ASP A 11 35.37 -42.60 -12.97
C ASP A 11 34.38 -42.28 -14.10
N GLY A 12 34.89 -42.30 -15.33
CA GLY A 12 34.10 -41.91 -16.50
C GLY A 12 33.32 -43.08 -17.11
N ASN A 13 32.15 -42.81 -17.54
CA ASN A 13 31.67 -43.07 -18.93
C ASN A 13 30.13 -43.08 -19.03
N ASN A 14 29.59 -42.41 -20.05
CA ASN A 14 28.26 -42.53 -20.65
C ASN A 14 27.01 -42.27 -19.77
N GLY A 15 26.53 -41.02 -19.75
CA GLY A 15 25.24 -40.65 -19.21
C GLY A 15 24.85 -39.19 -19.45
N LYS A 16 24.91 -38.71 -20.69
CA LYS A 16 24.63 -37.27 -20.99
C LYS A 16 23.18 -36.82 -20.96
N ASN A 17 22.22 -37.66 -20.61
CA ASN A 17 20.80 -37.27 -20.63
C ASN A 17 20.11 -37.23 -19.25
N ASN A 18 20.64 -37.87 -18.20
CA ASN A 18 19.95 -37.87 -16.89
C ASN A 18 20.37 -36.73 -15.98
N ASP A 19 21.63 -36.26 -16.10
CA ASP A 19 22.14 -35.18 -15.22
C ASP A 19 21.56 -33.79 -15.59
N ASP A 20 21.22 -33.59 -16.88
CA ASP A 20 20.59 -32.35 -17.33
C ASP A 20 19.09 -32.28 -16.93
N GLU A 21 18.37 -33.40 -16.82
CA GLU A 21 17.01 -33.45 -16.33
C GLU A 21 16.94 -33.29 -14.79
N GLU A 22 17.88 -33.89 -14.05
CA GLU A 22 17.97 -33.76 -12.59
C GLU A 22 18.43 -32.35 -12.15
N ALA A 23 19.31 -31.70 -12.93
CA ALA A 23 19.73 -30.32 -12.73
C ALA A 23 18.59 -29.31 -13.02
N SER A 24 17.61 -29.64 -13.87
CA SER A 24 16.50 -28.80 -14.24
C SER A 24 15.38 -28.70 -13.17
N THR A 25 15.41 -29.57 -12.14
CA THR A 25 14.37 -29.64 -11.09
C THR A 25 14.77 -29.02 -9.76
N LYS A 26 16.00 -28.54 -9.59
CA LYS A 26 16.50 -27.95 -8.34
C LYS A 26 16.51 -26.43 -8.39
N TYR A 27 16.25 -25.79 -7.23
CA TYR A 27 16.44 -24.34 -7.11
C TYR A 27 17.89 -23.97 -7.34
N LYS A 28 18.12 -22.97 -8.20
CA LYS A 28 19.44 -22.43 -8.49
C LYS A 28 19.83 -21.36 -7.48
N ILE A 29 21.12 -21.22 -7.23
CA ILE A 29 21.71 -20.15 -6.46
C ILE A 29 22.42 -19.21 -7.43
N PRO A 30 22.17 -17.90 -7.38
CA PRO A 30 22.84 -16.93 -8.24
C PRO A 30 24.30 -16.75 -7.81
N PRO A 31 25.14 -16.11 -8.65
CA PRO A 31 26.50 -15.74 -8.27
C PRO A 31 26.57 -14.93 -6.98
N ASP A 32 27.67 -15.07 -6.22
CA ASP A 32 27.87 -14.47 -4.90
C ASP A 32 27.77 -12.95 -4.89
N ASP A 33 28.19 -12.29 -5.99
CA ASP A 33 28.13 -10.84 -6.14
C ASP A 33 26.70 -10.26 -6.10
N ILE A 34 25.68 -11.09 -6.38
CA ILE A 34 24.29 -10.69 -6.30
C ILE A 34 23.49 -11.43 -5.21
N SER A 35 23.89 -12.65 -4.80
CA SER A 35 23.22 -13.39 -3.74
C SER A 35 23.23 -12.64 -2.40
N VAL A 36 24.25 -11.84 -2.13
CA VAL A 36 24.41 -11.03 -0.93
C VAL A 36 23.30 -10.00 -0.68
N PHE A 37 22.50 -9.66 -1.72
CA PHE A 37 21.38 -8.74 -1.56
C PHE A 37 20.12 -9.40 -0.96
N VAL A 38 20.10 -10.71 -0.79
CA VAL A 38 18.92 -11.44 -0.26
C VAL A 38 18.80 -11.27 1.26
N THR A 39 19.94 -11.29 1.97
CA THR A 39 19.97 -11.04 3.41
C THR A 39 19.88 -9.55 3.71
N ARG A 40 18.94 -9.18 4.56
CA ARG A 40 18.70 -7.79 4.96
C ARG A 40 19.42 -7.46 6.27
N PRO A 41 20.00 -6.26 6.41
CA PRO A 41 20.47 -5.81 7.72
C PRO A 41 19.30 -5.57 8.68
N ASP A 42 19.63 -5.57 9.97
CA ASP A 42 18.64 -5.24 11.00
C ASP A 42 18.31 -3.74 10.99
N ALA A 43 17.25 -3.40 10.29
CA ALA A 43 16.65 -2.06 10.26
C ALA A 43 15.20 -2.16 10.76
N PRO A 44 14.96 -2.08 12.08
CA PRO A 44 13.64 -2.25 12.65
C PRO A 44 12.70 -1.13 12.22
N SER A 45 11.43 -1.45 12.07
CA SER A 45 10.40 -0.42 11.95
C SER A 45 10.14 0.22 13.29
N ILE A 46 9.92 1.54 13.30
CA ILE A 46 9.65 2.30 14.53
C ILE A 46 8.17 2.66 14.66
N SER A 47 7.69 2.65 15.90
CA SER A 47 6.36 3.15 16.29
C SER A 47 6.50 3.95 17.58
N LEU A 48 5.96 5.17 17.59
CA LEU A 48 5.99 6.02 18.77
C LEU A 48 4.85 5.68 19.72
N SER A 49 5.14 5.70 21.02
CA SER A 49 4.08 5.59 22.02
C SER A 49 3.06 6.72 21.89
N PRO A 50 1.81 6.53 22.30
CA PRO A 50 0.82 7.61 22.37
C PRO A 50 1.31 8.89 23.04
N SER A 51 2.10 8.75 24.10
CA SER A 51 2.69 9.88 24.86
C SER A 51 3.96 10.47 24.20
N ARG A 52 4.44 9.93 23.07
CA ARG A 52 5.69 10.33 22.41
C ARG A 52 6.95 10.27 23.29
N THR A 53 6.89 9.52 24.37
CA THR A 53 8.02 9.36 25.31
C THR A 53 8.85 8.11 25.07
N GLN A 54 8.31 7.15 24.32
CA GLN A 54 8.93 5.87 24.02
C GLN A 54 8.89 5.58 22.51
N VAL A 55 9.87 4.81 22.04
CA VAL A 55 9.97 4.30 20.68
C VAL A 55 9.97 2.78 20.73
N LEU A 56 9.02 2.17 20.04
CA LEU A 56 9.00 0.73 19.81
C LEU A 56 9.78 0.41 18.53
N TYR A 57 10.70 -0.51 18.63
CA TYR A 57 11.46 -1.09 17.53
C TYR A 57 10.95 -2.50 17.24
N SER A 58 10.41 -2.73 16.05
CA SER A 58 9.91 -4.02 15.60
C SER A 58 10.87 -4.62 14.58
N HIS A 59 11.59 -5.66 14.97
CA HIS A 59 12.61 -6.30 14.15
C HIS A 59 11.98 -7.39 13.28
N LYS A 60 12.19 -7.29 11.98
CA LYS A 60 11.72 -8.28 11.00
C LYS A 60 12.79 -9.36 10.77
N PRO A 61 12.41 -10.55 10.26
CA PRO A 61 13.37 -11.54 9.81
C PRO A 61 14.36 -10.93 8.82
N LYS A 62 15.63 -11.32 8.91
CA LYS A 62 16.68 -10.88 7.99
C LYS A 62 16.51 -11.49 6.61
N ASP A 63 16.10 -12.74 6.57
CA ASP A 63 15.92 -13.50 5.34
C ASP A 63 14.43 -13.58 4.95
N ASN A 64 14.19 -13.86 3.70
CA ASN A 64 12.87 -14.23 3.21
C ASN A 64 12.47 -15.59 3.80
N PRO A 65 11.14 -15.89 3.92
CA PRO A 65 10.71 -17.20 4.38
C PRO A 65 11.16 -18.30 3.39
N PRO A 66 11.49 -19.51 3.86
CA PRO A 66 11.77 -20.63 2.97
C PRO A 66 10.50 -21.01 2.18
N VAL A 67 10.67 -21.63 0.99
CA VAL A 67 9.54 -22.10 0.18
C VAL A 67 8.68 -23.11 0.95
N ALA A 68 9.25 -23.90 1.83
CA ALA A 68 8.53 -24.79 2.74
C ALA A 68 7.41 -24.07 3.55
N GLU A 69 7.65 -22.81 3.94
CA GLU A 69 6.63 -21.97 4.60
C GLU A 69 5.47 -21.62 3.65
N LEU A 70 5.75 -21.41 2.35
CA LEU A 70 4.74 -21.13 1.35
C LEU A 70 3.98 -22.39 0.91
N ALA A 71 4.64 -23.55 0.95
CA ALA A 71 4.06 -24.85 0.60
C ALA A 71 3.06 -25.36 1.65
N ARG A 72 2.96 -24.70 2.81
CA ARG A 72 2.01 -25.08 3.85
C ARG A 72 0.59 -25.09 3.32
N LYS A 73 -0.15 -26.12 3.71
CA LYS A 73 -1.55 -26.28 3.31
C LYS A 73 -2.39 -25.10 3.76
N GLU A 74 -2.98 -24.43 2.82
CA GLU A 74 -3.93 -23.34 3.03
C GLU A 74 -5.28 -23.67 2.44
N LEU A 75 -6.33 -23.10 3.02
CA LEU A 75 -7.69 -23.21 2.52
C LEU A 75 -8.05 -21.93 1.80
N LYS A 76 -8.36 -22.03 0.51
CA LYS A 76 -8.69 -20.91 -0.38
C LYS A 76 -10.20 -20.83 -0.52
N LEU A 77 -10.85 -19.83 0.10
CA LEU A 77 -12.31 -19.70 0.19
C LEU A 77 -12.75 -18.24 0.16
N GLY A 78 -13.70 -17.89 -0.69
CA GLY A 78 -14.33 -16.57 -0.69
C GLY A 78 -13.35 -15.40 -0.93
N GLY A 79 -12.27 -15.64 -1.66
CA GLY A 79 -11.23 -14.65 -1.95
C GLY A 79 -10.20 -14.48 -0.83
N ILE A 80 -10.24 -15.29 0.22
CA ILE A 80 -9.25 -15.29 1.31
C ILE A 80 -8.51 -16.63 1.42
N ARG A 81 -7.35 -16.60 2.05
CA ARG A 81 -6.49 -17.77 2.29
C ARG A 81 -6.32 -17.98 3.79
N ILE A 82 -6.67 -19.16 4.26
CA ILE A 82 -6.77 -19.49 5.68
C ILE A 82 -5.74 -20.57 6.04
N ASP A 83 -4.95 -20.31 7.09
CA ASP A 83 -4.22 -21.36 7.82
C ASP A 83 -5.19 -22.05 8.77
N THR A 84 -5.59 -23.27 8.44
CA THR A 84 -6.60 -24.01 9.18
C THR A 84 -6.13 -24.51 10.54
N LYS A 85 -4.82 -24.66 10.75
CA LYS A 85 -4.23 -25.09 12.03
C LYS A 85 -4.15 -23.93 13.02
N GLN A 86 -3.85 -22.71 12.53
CA GLN A 86 -3.77 -21.52 13.35
C GLN A 86 -5.07 -20.72 13.44
N ASN A 87 -6.04 -21.00 12.59
CA ASN A 87 -7.30 -20.26 12.43
C ASN A 87 -7.03 -18.76 12.22
N SER A 88 -6.16 -18.49 11.26
CA SER A 88 -5.67 -17.15 10.92
C SER A 88 -5.58 -16.99 9.41
N SER A 89 -5.32 -15.78 8.94
CA SER A 89 -4.87 -15.60 7.56
C SER A 89 -3.57 -16.38 7.32
N SER A 90 -3.44 -17.01 6.14
CA SER A 90 -2.21 -17.73 5.78
C SER A 90 -1.09 -16.75 5.39
N ARG A 91 0.14 -17.22 5.41
CA ARG A 91 1.33 -16.50 4.90
C ARG A 91 1.54 -15.10 5.48
N MET A 92 1.14 -14.87 6.74
CA MET A 92 1.32 -13.58 7.41
C MET A 92 2.82 -13.26 7.59
N GLY A 93 3.19 -12.01 7.29
CA GLY A 93 4.47 -11.47 7.74
C GLY A 93 4.52 -11.42 9.28
N HIS A 94 5.71 -11.38 9.87
CA HIS A 94 5.87 -11.35 11.32
C HIS A 94 7.07 -10.51 11.76
N THR A 95 7.09 -10.19 13.02
CA THR A 95 8.20 -9.59 13.77
C THR A 95 8.84 -10.69 14.60
N VAL A 96 10.16 -10.71 14.68
CA VAL A 96 10.89 -11.72 15.44
C VAL A 96 11.32 -11.23 16.83
N LYS A 97 11.37 -9.89 17.01
CA LYS A 97 11.80 -9.27 18.24
C LYS A 97 11.18 -7.88 18.41
N LEU A 98 10.82 -7.53 19.62
CA LEU A 98 10.39 -6.20 20.02
C LEU A 98 11.38 -5.59 20.99
N SER A 99 11.70 -4.31 20.80
CA SER A 99 12.59 -3.57 21.69
C SER A 99 12.00 -2.19 21.98
N ILE A 100 12.25 -1.66 23.17
CA ILE A 100 11.74 -0.35 23.60
C ILE A 100 12.92 0.56 23.92
N GLY A 101 12.94 1.74 23.32
CA GLY A 101 13.83 2.86 23.65
C GLY A 101 13.05 4.05 24.17
N LYS A 102 13.75 4.95 24.86
CA LYS A 102 13.20 6.26 25.16
C LYS A 102 13.19 7.11 23.90
N PHE A 103 12.23 8.04 23.81
CA PHE A 103 12.33 9.08 22.81
C PHE A 103 13.60 9.92 23.08
N PRO A 104 14.55 10.03 22.15
CA PRO A 104 15.87 10.61 22.42
C PRO A 104 15.80 12.07 22.86
N LYS A 105 16.47 12.39 23.96
CA LYS A 105 16.67 13.77 24.43
C LYS A 105 18.15 14.16 24.41
N THR A 106 19.06 13.18 24.35
CA THR A 106 20.50 13.36 24.32
C THR A 106 21.11 12.48 23.23
N GLU A 107 22.33 12.78 22.82
CA GLU A 107 23.04 11.94 21.83
C GLU A 107 23.20 10.48 22.29
N ALA A 108 23.32 10.22 23.60
CA ALA A 108 23.41 8.87 24.15
C ALA A 108 22.12 8.07 24.01
N ASP A 109 20.97 8.72 23.87
CA ASP A 109 19.67 8.07 23.71
C ASP A 109 19.44 7.63 22.25
N ILE A 110 20.21 8.13 21.28
CA ILE A 110 19.99 7.89 19.85
C ILE A 110 20.21 6.42 19.51
N GLY A 111 19.15 5.75 19.08
CA GLY A 111 19.18 4.33 18.74
C GLY A 111 19.42 3.40 19.92
N ALA A 112 19.33 3.91 21.16
CA ALA A 112 19.42 3.10 22.36
C ALA A 112 18.06 2.46 22.66
N TYR A 113 18.03 1.14 22.74
CA TYR A 113 16.84 0.37 23.10
C TYR A 113 17.22 -0.90 23.86
N GLU A 114 16.27 -1.44 24.60
CA GLU A 114 16.38 -2.72 25.28
C GLU A 114 15.31 -3.67 24.79
N ASP A 115 15.64 -4.94 24.69
CA ASP A 115 14.73 -5.96 24.21
C ASP A 115 13.62 -6.23 25.24
N ILE A 116 12.41 -6.50 24.76
CA ILE A 116 11.31 -6.99 25.58
C ILE A 116 11.61 -8.44 25.95
N THR A 117 11.68 -8.70 27.22
CA THR A 117 11.96 -10.02 27.82
C THR A 117 10.67 -10.83 28.04
N GLY A 118 10.80 -12.12 28.35
CA GLY A 118 9.66 -13.00 28.65
C GLY A 118 8.92 -13.52 27.41
N LEU A 119 9.37 -13.16 26.22
CA LEU A 119 8.86 -13.72 24.96
C LEU A 119 9.28 -15.19 24.84
N PRO A 120 8.42 -16.04 24.25
CA PRO A 120 8.79 -17.43 24.00
C PRO A 120 9.87 -17.52 22.93
N GLU A 121 10.79 -18.47 23.08
CA GLU A 121 11.78 -18.80 22.07
C GLU A 121 11.08 -19.21 20.76
N ASN A 122 11.54 -18.70 19.63
CA ASN A 122 10.94 -18.91 18.29
C ASN A 122 9.49 -18.42 18.14
N GLY A 123 9.02 -17.54 19.02
CA GLY A 123 7.71 -16.90 18.88
C GLY A 123 7.70 -15.88 17.75
N LEU A 124 6.71 -15.99 16.85
CA LEU A 124 6.51 -15.05 15.75
C LEU A 124 5.42 -14.05 16.13
N ILE A 125 5.75 -12.76 16.13
CA ILE A 125 4.92 -11.70 16.67
C ILE A 125 4.10 -11.06 15.55
N ASN A 126 2.79 -10.89 15.79
CA ASN A 126 1.85 -10.25 14.87
C ASN A 126 0.94 -9.26 15.61
N PHE A 127 0.25 -8.39 14.90
CA PHE A 127 -0.79 -7.47 15.40
C PHE A 127 -0.35 -6.62 16.61
N VAL A 128 0.86 -6.05 16.58
CA VAL A 128 1.37 -5.24 17.69
C VAL A 128 0.61 -3.91 17.78
N SER A 129 0.07 -3.59 18.96
CA SER A 129 -0.63 -2.32 19.22
C SER A 129 -0.32 -1.76 20.61
N TRP A 130 -0.24 -0.43 20.69
CA TRP A 130 -0.12 0.28 21.96
C TRP A 130 -1.48 0.31 22.69
N SER A 131 -1.47 0.24 24.02
CA SER A 131 -2.64 0.64 24.82
C SER A 131 -2.91 2.15 24.63
N PRO A 132 -4.14 2.64 24.84
CA PRO A 132 -4.47 4.05 24.69
C PRO A 132 -3.54 5.01 25.43
N ASN A 133 -3.12 4.66 26.66
CA ASN A 133 -2.17 5.44 27.47
C ASN A 133 -0.68 5.17 27.14
N GLY A 134 -0.38 4.24 26.24
CA GLY A 134 0.99 3.91 25.84
C GLY A 134 1.85 3.19 26.88
N LYS A 135 1.27 2.69 27.96
CA LYS A 135 2.01 1.98 29.03
C LYS A 135 2.15 0.49 28.77
N LYS A 136 1.38 -0.05 27.83
CA LYS A 136 1.37 -1.48 27.48
C LYS A 136 1.38 -1.67 25.97
N LEU A 137 1.84 -2.83 25.55
CA LEU A 137 1.71 -3.33 24.19
C LEU A 137 0.90 -4.62 24.22
N ALA A 138 -0.10 -4.73 23.35
CA ALA A 138 -0.73 -6.01 23.04
C ALA A 138 -0.20 -6.52 21.70
N PHE A 139 -0.05 -7.82 21.58
CA PHE A 139 0.36 -8.49 20.35
C PHE A 139 0.01 -9.97 20.40
N THR A 140 -0.07 -10.59 19.23
CA THR A 140 -0.25 -12.04 19.18
C THR A 140 1.10 -12.71 18.91
N VAL A 141 1.24 -13.92 19.44
CA VAL A 141 2.38 -14.80 19.20
C VAL A 141 1.89 -16.09 18.55
N ARG A 142 2.53 -16.48 17.46
CA ARG A 142 2.34 -17.78 16.81
C ARG A 142 3.66 -18.56 16.82
N PHE A 143 3.57 -19.86 16.64
CA PHE A 143 4.73 -20.76 16.60
C PHE A 143 4.83 -21.42 15.23
N HIS A 144 6.06 -21.63 14.76
CA HIS A 144 6.27 -22.56 13.65
C HIS A 144 5.86 -23.98 14.11
N GLY A 145 5.14 -24.72 13.26
CA GLY A 145 5.02 -26.15 13.43
C GLY A 145 6.29 -26.87 12.99
N ASP A 146 6.51 -28.11 13.44
CA ASP A 146 7.59 -28.93 12.91
C ASP A 146 7.44 -29.15 11.41
N GLU A 147 8.55 -29.10 10.66
CA GLU A 147 8.55 -29.14 9.18
C GLU A 147 8.11 -30.49 8.59
N HIS A 148 7.96 -31.54 9.41
CA HIS A 148 7.71 -32.93 9.02
C HIS A 148 6.39 -33.52 9.57
N GLU A 149 5.31 -32.72 9.63
CA GLU A 149 4.00 -33.31 9.95
C GLU A 149 3.40 -33.98 8.71
N ASP A 150 3.43 -35.33 8.69
CA ASP A 150 2.80 -36.17 7.67
C ASP A 150 1.31 -35.87 7.51
N GLU A 151 0.84 -35.84 6.28
CA GLU A 151 -0.53 -35.46 5.88
C GLU A 151 -1.65 -36.35 6.39
N ASP A 152 -1.36 -37.56 6.95
CA ASP A 152 -2.32 -38.61 7.21
C ASP A 152 -2.67 -38.82 8.69
N GLU A 153 -2.10 -38.07 9.65
CA GLU A 153 -2.45 -38.28 11.04
C GLU A 153 -3.74 -37.54 11.43
N SER A 154 -4.73 -38.40 11.88
CA SER A 154 -5.91 -37.92 12.61
C SER A 154 -5.50 -37.06 13.82
N PRO A 155 -6.30 -36.05 14.26
CA PRO A 155 -5.96 -35.19 15.38
C PRO A 155 -6.04 -35.93 16.72
N SER A 156 -5.12 -36.89 16.95
CA SER A 156 -4.94 -37.53 18.24
C SER A 156 -3.65 -37.04 18.90
N SER A 157 -3.83 -36.15 19.87
CA SER A 157 -3.01 -36.05 21.10
C SER A 157 -1.53 -36.28 20.98
N SER A 158 -0.78 -35.28 20.57
CA SER A 158 0.46 -34.91 21.23
C SER A 158 1.03 -33.58 20.69
N ALA A 159 1.30 -32.80 21.50
CA ALA A 159 2.07 -31.62 21.84
C ALA A 159 2.94 -30.89 20.79
N THR A 160 2.98 -31.20 19.51
CA THR A 160 3.85 -30.55 18.52
C THR A 160 3.12 -29.86 17.36
N GLY A 161 1.78 -29.98 17.25
CA GLY A 161 1.00 -29.31 16.22
C GLY A 161 0.92 -27.80 16.40
N ARG A 162 0.81 -27.05 15.30
CA ARG A 162 0.56 -25.61 15.30
C ARG A 162 -0.66 -25.29 16.14
N LYS A 163 -0.50 -24.35 17.06
CA LYS A 163 -1.55 -23.85 17.95
C LYS A 163 -2.12 -22.56 17.38
N PRO A 164 -3.40 -22.24 17.66
CA PRO A 164 -3.93 -20.90 17.46
C PRO A 164 -3.05 -19.84 18.11
N LEU A 165 -3.14 -18.60 17.59
CA LEU A 165 -2.33 -17.50 18.11
C LEU A 165 -2.67 -17.23 19.58
N GLU A 166 -1.64 -16.95 20.36
CA GLU A 166 -1.76 -16.53 21.74
C GLU A 166 -1.72 -15.01 21.86
N LEU A 167 -2.54 -14.42 22.72
CA LEU A 167 -2.49 -12.98 23.02
C LEU A 167 -1.55 -12.72 24.19
N TRP A 168 -0.63 -11.77 23.99
CA TRP A 168 0.41 -11.39 24.94
C TRP A 168 0.34 -9.90 25.24
N ILE A 169 0.76 -9.52 26.44
CA ILE A 169 0.90 -8.14 26.90
C ILE A 169 2.33 -7.92 27.35
N ALA A 170 2.94 -6.84 26.87
CA ALA A 170 4.20 -6.33 27.40
C ALA A 170 3.94 -5.04 28.20
N ASP A 171 4.55 -4.96 29.38
CA ASP A 171 4.63 -3.72 30.14
C ASP A 171 5.84 -2.92 29.69
N VAL A 172 5.60 -1.66 29.31
CA VAL A 172 6.61 -0.78 28.72
C VAL A 172 7.68 -0.36 29.73
N ALA A 173 7.31 -0.18 31.00
CA ALA A 173 8.24 0.26 32.04
C ALA A 173 9.20 -0.86 32.46
N THR A 174 8.69 -2.07 32.62
CA THR A 174 9.48 -3.25 33.02
C THR A 174 10.13 -3.97 31.83
N LYS A 175 9.67 -3.66 30.59
CA LYS A 175 10.09 -4.32 29.33
C LYS A 175 9.94 -5.83 29.40
N SER A 176 8.89 -6.29 30.05
CA SER A 176 8.57 -7.71 30.20
C SER A 176 7.22 -8.06 29.60
N ALA A 177 7.17 -9.17 28.87
CA ALA A 177 5.97 -9.69 28.26
C ALA A 177 5.45 -10.94 28.98
N GLN A 178 4.14 -11.09 28.98
CA GLN A 178 3.47 -12.26 29.52
C GLN A 178 2.23 -12.62 28.70
N LYS A 179 1.92 -13.90 28.65
CA LYS A 179 0.72 -14.40 28.03
C LYS A 179 -0.52 -14.10 28.88
N ILE A 180 -1.63 -13.77 28.26
CA ILE A 180 -2.94 -13.66 28.95
C ILE A 180 -3.48 -15.07 29.18
N THR A 181 -3.28 -15.61 30.38
CA THR A 181 -3.59 -17.00 30.72
C THR A 181 -5.09 -17.27 30.74
N SER A 182 -5.91 -16.35 31.25
CA SER A 182 -7.37 -16.54 31.28
C SER A 182 -8.00 -16.68 29.89
N LEU A 183 -7.43 -16.04 28.90
CA LEU A 183 -7.83 -16.20 27.49
C LEU A 183 -7.31 -17.53 26.95
N ALA A 184 -6.01 -17.79 27.10
CA ALA A 184 -5.36 -18.96 26.51
C ALA A 184 -5.85 -20.31 27.05
N GLU A 185 -6.27 -20.37 28.32
CA GLU A 185 -6.79 -21.59 28.95
C GLU A 185 -8.25 -21.91 28.56
N ASN A 186 -9.02 -20.87 28.23
CA ASN A 186 -10.46 -21.04 28.01
C ASN A 186 -10.90 -20.85 26.58
N TYR A 187 -10.11 -20.18 25.75
CA TYR A 187 -10.45 -19.76 24.39
C TYR A 187 -9.26 -19.83 23.44
N GLN A 188 -9.56 -19.91 22.17
CA GLN A 188 -8.57 -19.82 21.08
C GLN A 188 -8.93 -18.66 20.17
N LEU A 189 -7.96 -17.82 19.81
CA LEU A 189 -8.19 -16.70 18.92
C LEU A 189 -8.61 -17.16 17.52
N ASN A 190 -9.52 -16.38 16.93
CA ASN A 190 -9.84 -16.43 15.52
C ASN A 190 -9.35 -15.13 14.89
N THR A 191 -8.28 -15.18 14.11
CA THR A 191 -7.63 -13.99 13.55
C THR A 191 -7.73 -13.92 12.02
N ILE A 192 -8.75 -14.56 11.45
CA ILE A 192 -8.97 -14.57 10.00
C ILE A 192 -9.33 -13.18 9.49
N PHE A 193 -10.21 -12.47 10.21
CA PHE A 193 -10.59 -11.09 9.91
C PHE A 193 -10.06 -10.15 10.98
N GLU A 194 -10.56 -10.25 12.20
CA GLU A 194 -10.17 -9.41 13.32
C GLU A 194 -9.51 -10.25 14.41
N SER A 195 -8.54 -9.67 15.13
CA SER A 195 -7.86 -10.36 16.24
C SER A 195 -8.37 -9.87 17.58
N TYR A 196 -8.09 -8.62 17.89
CA TYR A 196 -8.51 -7.94 19.11
C TYR A 196 -8.53 -6.43 18.91
N SER A 197 -9.28 -5.73 19.78
CA SER A 197 -9.34 -4.27 19.83
C SER A 197 -9.30 -3.79 21.28
N TRP A 198 -8.58 -2.69 21.55
CA TRP A 198 -8.57 -2.04 22.85
C TRP A 198 -9.90 -1.32 23.11
N LEU A 199 -10.59 -1.65 24.21
CA LEU A 199 -11.72 -0.86 24.70
C LEU A 199 -11.25 0.31 25.58
N ASN A 200 -10.22 0.07 26.36
CA ASN A 200 -9.54 1.02 27.23
C ASN A 200 -8.16 0.47 27.61
N ASP A 201 -7.48 1.09 28.57
CA ASP A 201 -6.11 0.71 28.97
C ASP A 201 -6.00 -0.68 29.61
N ASP A 202 -7.09 -1.25 30.09
CA ASP A 202 -7.11 -2.52 30.81
C ASP A 202 -7.99 -3.59 30.15
N GLU A 203 -8.79 -3.26 29.13
CA GLU A 203 -9.75 -4.19 28.53
C GLU A 203 -9.59 -4.29 27.01
N LEU A 204 -9.65 -5.54 26.53
CA LEU A 204 -9.62 -5.92 25.13
C LEU A 204 -10.89 -6.69 24.75
N LEU A 205 -11.42 -6.42 23.56
CA LEU A 205 -12.36 -7.30 22.87
C LEU A 205 -11.57 -8.21 21.92
N CYS A 206 -11.81 -9.52 22.01
CA CYS A 206 -11.09 -10.50 21.19
C CYS A 206 -12.09 -11.37 20.42
N CYS A 207 -11.78 -11.64 19.17
CA CYS A 207 -12.46 -12.65 18.36
C CYS A 207 -11.90 -14.04 18.70
N VAL A 208 -12.77 -14.96 19.07
CA VAL A 208 -12.38 -16.31 19.46
C VAL A 208 -13.16 -17.37 18.68
N ILE A 209 -12.57 -18.54 18.54
CA ILE A 209 -13.23 -19.69 17.95
C ILE A 209 -14.43 -20.09 18.84
N PRO A 210 -15.62 -20.32 18.28
CA PRO A 210 -16.77 -20.75 19.07
C PRO A 210 -16.50 -22.02 19.90
N LYS A 211 -16.85 -21.99 21.20
CA LYS A 211 -16.60 -23.13 22.12
C LYS A 211 -17.23 -24.42 21.70
N ASP A 212 -18.38 -24.35 21.05
CA ASP A 212 -19.16 -25.49 20.60
C ASP A 212 -18.93 -25.82 19.11
N ARG A 213 -17.87 -25.24 18.52
CA ARG A 213 -17.46 -25.60 17.15
C ARG A 213 -17.15 -27.11 17.10
N PRO A 214 -17.71 -27.84 16.14
CA PRO A 214 -17.39 -29.26 15.99
C PRO A 214 -15.88 -29.50 15.89
N LYS A 215 -15.38 -30.54 16.53
CA LYS A 215 -13.93 -30.86 16.49
C LYS A 215 -13.41 -31.08 15.07
N ASN A 216 -14.22 -31.64 14.20
CA ASN A 216 -13.85 -31.94 12.81
C ASN A 216 -14.49 -30.92 11.87
N ALA A 217 -13.69 -30.30 11.03
CA ALA A 217 -14.18 -29.49 9.93
C ALA A 217 -15.01 -30.31 8.93
N PRO A 218 -15.95 -29.72 8.23
CA PRO A 218 -16.67 -30.37 7.12
C PRO A 218 -15.68 -30.99 6.14
N LYS A 219 -15.87 -32.27 5.81
CA LYS A 219 -14.98 -32.96 4.87
C LYS A 219 -15.45 -32.75 3.45
N ARG A 220 -14.53 -32.42 2.56
CA ARG A 220 -14.81 -32.45 1.13
C ARG A 220 -15.05 -33.91 0.71
N PRO A 221 -16.13 -34.19 -0.02
CA PRO A 221 -16.35 -35.53 -0.53
C PRO A 221 -15.19 -35.92 -1.46
N LYS A 222 -14.68 -37.16 -1.28
CA LYS A 222 -13.61 -37.72 -2.14
C LYS A 222 -14.05 -37.79 -3.62
N THR A 223 -15.32 -38.06 -3.83
CA THR A 223 -15.94 -38.07 -5.17
C THR A 223 -16.86 -36.84 -5.28
N PRO A 224 -16.76 -36.02 -6.34
CA PRO A 224 -17.69 -34.92 -6.56
C PRO A 224 -19.15 -35.44 -6.57
N LEU A 225 -20.03 -34.74 -5.84
CA LEU A 225 -21.44 -35.08 -5.77
C LEU A 225 -22.22 -34.66 -7.01
N GLY A 226 -21.67 -33.79 -7.83
CA GLY A 226 -22.26 -33.30 -9.06
C GLY A 226 -21.36 -32.30 -9.78
N PRO A 227 -21.76 -31.87 -10.97
CA PRO A 227 -21.04 -30.80 -11.71
C PRO A 227 -21.21 -29.43 -11.02
N ARG A 228 -20.28 -28.53 -11.28
CA ARG A 228 -20.47 -27.10 -10.97
C ARG A 228 -21.45 -26.51 -11.97
N ILE A 229 -22.53 -25.91 -11.47
CA ILE A 229 -23.58 -25.27 -12.28
C ILE A 229 -23.62 -23.80 -11.93
N GLU A 230 -23.44 -22.97 -12.92
CA GLU A 230 -23.66 -21.52 -12.83
C GLU A 230 -24.72 -21.12 -13.84
N SER A 231 -25.60 -20.19 -13.47
CA SER A 231 -26.63 -19.67 -14.33
C SER A 231 -26.76 -18.16 -14.18
N ASN A 232 -27.13 -17.48 -15.24
CA ASN A 232 -27.51 -16.08 -15.22
C ASN A 232 -28.93 -15.92 -15.76
N VAL A 233 -29.72 -15.01 -15.18
CA VAL A 233 -31.05 -14.66 -15.67
C VAL A 233 -30.91 -13.71 -16.83
N ALA A 234 -31.65 -13.93 -17.91
CA ALA A 234 -31.64 -13.07 -19.08
C ALA A 234 -31.92 -11.61 -18.70
N GLY A 235 -31.15 -10.70 -19.25
CA GLY A 235 -31.22 -9.26 -18.97
C GLY A 235 -30.43 -8.81 -17.74
N ASN A 236 -29.93 -9.72 -16.88
CA ASN A 236 -29.02 -9.34 -15.80
C ASN A 236 -27.59 -9.15 -16.34
N VAL A 237 -27.11 -7.91 -16.29
CA VAL A 237 -25.72 -7.58 -16.61
C VAL A 237 -24.90 -7.67 -15.33
N ARG A 238 -24.00 -8.66 -15.28
CA ARG A 238 -23.08 -8.88 -14.15
C ARG A 238 -21.67 -8.94 -14.67
N GLN A 239 -21.03 -7.79 -14.77
CA GLN A 239 -19.62 -7.74 -15.10
C GLN A 239 -18.82 -8.22 -13.89
N ALA A 240 -17.92 -9.16 -14.09
CA ALA A 240 -17.04 -9.66 -13.05
C ALA A 240 -15.59 -9.66 -13.52
N ARG A 241 -14.68 -9.26 -12.61
CA ARG A 241 -13.25 -9.50 -12.79
C ARG A 241 -12.99 -10.99 -12.56
N THR A 242 -11.86 -11.47 -13.05
CA THR A 242 -11.39 -12.83 -12.74
C THR A 242 -10.86 -12.86 -11.31
N TYR A 243 -11.72 -13.22 -10.36
CA TYR A 243 -11.33 -13.35 -8.96
C TYR A 243 -10.73 -14.72 -8.68
N ALA A 244 -9.67 -14.77 -7.88
CA ALA A 244 -9.09 -16.00 -7.38
C ALA A 244 -9.78 -16.47 -6.08
N ASP A 245 -9.59 -17.73 -5.75
CA ASP A 245 -9.91 -18.31 -4.45
C ASP A 245 -11.40 -18.20 -4.01
N LEU A 246 -12.33 -18.10 -4.98
CA LEU A 246 -13.77 -18.04 -4.71
C LEU A 246 -14.32 -19.36 -4.14
N LEU A 247 -15.50 -19.28 -3.48
CA LEU A 247 -16.30 -20.47 -3.15
C LEU A 247 -16.74 -21.17 -4.44
N LYS A 248 -16.87 -22.49 -4.39
CA LYS A 248 -17.21 -23.30 -5.57
C LYS A 248 -18.44 -24.18 -5.40
N ASN A 249 -18.84 -24.43 -4.17
CA ASN A 249 -19.91 -25.37 -3.83
C ASN A 249 -20.34 -25.23 -2.36
N ASP A 250 -21.42 -25.93 -1.99
CA ASP A 250 -21.97 -25.95 -0.63
C ASP A 250 -20.96 -26.43 0.45
N THR A 251 -20.03 -27.30 0.10
CA THR A 251 -18.98 -27.72 1.04
C THR A 251 -18.02 -26.57 1.33
N ASP A 252 -17.67 -25.77 0.33
CA ASP A 252 -16.83 -24.59 0.52
C ASP A 252 -17.55 -23.54 1.39
N GLU A 253 -18.87 -23.37 1.23
CA GLU A 253 -19.65 -22.49 2.10
C GLU A 253 -19.61 -22.97 3.57
N LYS A 254 -19.80 -24.27 3.82
CA LYS A 254 -19.72 -24.86 5.15
C LYS A 254 -18.32 -24.74 5.76
N LEU A 255 -17.27 -24.89 4.95
CA LEU A 255 -15.90 -24.70 5.39
C LEU A 255 -15.61 -23.21 5.70
N PHE A 256 -16.13 -22.29 4.88
CA PHE A 256 -16.01 -20.86 5.10
C PHE A 256 -16.67 -20.46 6.42
N GLU A 257 -17.91 -20.90 6.67
CA GLU A 257 -18.57 -20.66 7.96
C GLU A 257 -17.80 -21.28 9.12
N TYR A 258 -17.40 -22.55 9.01
CA TYR A 258 -16.69 -23.25 10.08
C TYR A 258 -15.43 -22.54 10.55
N TYR A 259 -14.62 -22.01 9.64
CA TYR A 259 -13.38 -21.33 10.00
C TYR A 259 -13.57 -19.84 10.33
N CYS A 260 -14.48 -19.17 9.65
CA CYS A 260 -14.67 -17.73 9.77
C CYS A 260 -15.61 -17.34 10.92
N GLU A 261 -16.51 -18.24 11.38
CA GLU A 261 -17.33 -17.95 12.55
C GLU A 261 -16.47 -17.69 13.78
N SER A 262 -16.84 -16.66 14.53
CA SER A 262 -16.23 -16.30 15.79
C SER A 262 -17.28 -15.92 16.84
N GLN A 263 -16.87 -15.97 18.10
CA GLN A 263 -17.54 -15.36 19.25
C GLN A 263 -16.68 -14.23 19.78
N LEU A 264 -17.29 -13.28 20.49
CA LEU A 264 -16.57 -12.19 21.10
C LEU A 264 -16.40 -12.44 22.60
N VAL A 265 -15.19 -12.17 23.11
CA VAL A 265 -14.89 -12.19 24.54
C VAL A 265 -14.25 -10.88 24.96
N LYS A 266 -14.58 -10.44 26.17
CA LYS A 266 -13.95 -9.30 26.82
C LYS A 266 -12.94 -9.80 27.82
N THR A 267 -11.69 -9.35 27.67
CA THR A 267 -10.56 -9.74 28.50
C THR A 267 -10.04 -8.53 29.24
N ASN A 268 -10.08 -8.58 30.60
CA ASN A 268 -9.45 -7.59 31.45
C ASN A 268 -8.04 -8.07 31.81
N ILE A 269 -7.02 -7.36 31.32
CA ILE A 269 -5.62 -7.75 31.45
C ILE A 269 -5.04 -7.50 32.84
N LYS A 270 -5.65 -6.60 33.63
CA LYS A 270 -5.22 -6.29 34.99
C LYS A 270 -5.68 -7.37 36.00
N THR A 271 -6.92 -7.82 35.84
CA THR A 271 -7.48 -8.88 36.69
C THR A 271 -7.28 -10.28 36.14
N ASN A 272 -6.75 -10.40 34.95
CA ASN A 272 -6.61 -11.64 34.16
C ASN A 272 -7.96 -12.41 34.10
N LYS A 273 -9.07 -11.69 33.80
CA LYS A 273 -10.39 -12.28 33.69
C LYS A 273 -10.93 -12.13 32.25
N THR A 274 -11.38 -13.23 31.69
CA THR A 274 -12.04 -13.27 30.37
C THR A 274 -13.48 -13.69 30.51
N THR A 275 -14.40 -12.93 29.92
CA THR A 275 -15.84 -13.18 29.95
C THR A 275 -16.42 -13.15 28.54
N MET A 276 -17.44 -13.98 28.28
CA MET A 276 -18.20 -13.93 27.05
C MET A 276 -18.84 -12.56 26.87
N TRP A 277 -18.85 -12.05 25.66
CA TRP A 277 -19.45 -10.78 25.26
C TRP A 277 -20.44 -11.03 24.09
N CYS A 278 -21.41 -10.13 23.87
CA CYS A 278 -22.46 -10.24 22.87
C CYS A 278 -23.29 -11.54 23.04
N ASN A 279 -23.65 -11.86 24.29
CA ASN A 279 -24.42 -13.08 24.66
C ASN A 279 -23.87 -14.38 24.06
N GLY A 280 -22.59 -14.39 23.63
CA GLY A 280 -21.97 -15.53 22.99
C GLY A 280 -22.50 -15.85 21.58
N GLU A 281 -23.12 -14.87 20.91
CA GLU A 281 -23.58 -15.05 19.54
C GLU A 281 -22.42 -15.43 18.62
N LYS A 282 -22.67 -16.40 17.74
CA LYS A 282 -21.72 -16.80 16.69
C LYS A 282 -22.03 -16.05 15.40
N LYS A 283 -21.08 -15.37 14.87
CA LYS A 283 -21.17 -14.65 13.58
C LYS A 283 -19.82 -14.65 12.88
N ILE A 284 -19.82 -14.38 11.61
CA ILE A 284 -18.59 -14.10 10.86
C ILE A 284 -18.29 -12.61 11.05
N PHE A 285 -17.67 -12.25 12.18
CA PHE A 285 -17.30 -10.87 12.45
C PHE A 285 -16.14 -10.45 11.57
N THR A 286 -16.34 -9.40 10.79
CA THR A 286 -15.32 -8.79 9.91
C THR A 286 -14.79 -7.49 10.45
N ARG A 287 -15.46 -6.90 11.46
CA ARG A 287 -15.03 -5.68 12.14
C ARG A 287 -15.57 -5.60 13.57
N VAL A 288 -14.68 -5.25 14.48
CA VAL A 288 -14.98 -4.96 15.89
C VAL A 288 -14.25 -3.66 16.24
N ASP A 289 -14.96 -2.53 16.23
CA ASP A 289 -14.35 -1.21 16.28
C ASP A 289 -14.93 -0.36 17.42
N PRO A 290 -14.22 -0.21 18.55
CA PRO A 290 -14.62 0.63 19.65
C PRO A 290 -14.71 2.11 19.28
N SER A 291 -15.69 2.82 19.85
CA SER A 291 -15.78 4.27 19.76
C SER A 291 -14.56 4.95 20.42
N PRO A 292 -14.24 6.21 20.09
CA PRO A 292 -13.13 6.94 20.70
C PRO A 292 -13.18 6.95 22.24
N CYS A 293 -14.36 7.00 22.85
CA CYS A 293 -14.51 6.91 24.32
C CYS A 293 -14.55 5.47 24.88
N GLY A 294 -14.48 4.44 24.02
CA GLY A 294 -14.51 3.03 24.42
C GLY A 294 -15.84 2.51 24.96
N LYS A 295 -16.91 3.34 24.97
CA LYS A 295 -18.21 2.96 25.54
C LYS A 295 -19.13 2.24 24.56
N TYR A 296 -18.88 2.36 23.26
CA TYR A 296 -19.67 1.76 22.18
C TYR A 296 -18.77 1.02 21.20
N VAL A 297 -19.34 0.07 20.48
CA VAL A 297 -18.59 -0.75 19.51
C VAL A 297 -19.40 -0.89 18.22
N ILE A 298 -18.78 -0.56 17.08
CA ILE A 298 -19.30 -0.96 15.78
C ILE A 298 -18.98 -2.44 15.58
N LEU A 299 -19.98 -3.20 15.19
CA LEU A 299 -19.87 -4.60 14.80
C LEU A 299 -20.32 -4.75 13.36
N GLU A 300 -19.48 -5.39 12.54
CA GLU A 300 -19.84 -5.81 11.17
C GLU A 300 -19.72 -7.33 11.08
N CYS A 301 -20.71 -7.98 10.47
CA CYS A 301 -20.64 -9.41 10.18
C CYS A 301 -21.17 -9.73 8.78
N LEU A 302 -20.59 -10.77 8.19
CA LEU A 302 -21.10 -11.38 6.97
C LEU A 302 -22.26 -12.30 7.30
N LYS A 303 -23.18 -12.47 6.35
CA LYS A 303 -24.32 -13.36 6.43
C LYS A 303 -24.62 -14.02 5.07
N ARG A 304 -25.42 -15.07 5.09
CA ARG A 304 -25.93 -15.70 3.88
C ARG A 304 -26.95 -14.83 3.11
N PRO A 305 -27.12 -15.06 1.80
CA PRO A 305 -26.47 -16.07 0.97
C PRO A 305 -25.03 -15.68 0.58
N PHE A 306 -24.12 -16.67 0.48
CA PHE A 306 -22.79 -16.47 -0.08
C PHE A 306 -22.81 -16.52 -1.61
N SER A 307 -21.71 -16.10 -2.24
CA SER A 307 -21.58 -16.09 -3.70
C SER A 307 -20.40 -16.93 -4.18
N TYR A 308 -20.56 -17.50 -5.35
CA TYR A 308 -19.48 -18.18 -6.07
C TYR A 308 -18.83 -17.27 -7.13
N ALA A 309 -19.38 -16.06 -7.34
CA ALA A 309 -18.94 -15.13 -8.37
C ALA A 309 -18.06 -13.98 -7.85
N VAL A 310 -18.17 -13.65 -6.54
CA VAL A 310 -17.46 -12.53 -5.93
C VAL A 310 -16.82 -12.91 -4.60
N PRO A 311 -15.74 -12.19 -4.18
CA PRO A 311 -15.11 -12.45 -2.89
C PRO A 311 -15.98 -12.01 -1.71
N CYS A 312 -15.68 -12.53 -0.51
CA CYS A 312 -16.47 -12.33 0.71
C CYS A 312 -16.68 -10.86 1.11
N GLY A 313 -15.81 -9.93 0.72
CA GLY A 313 -16.03 -8.50 0.92
C GLY A 313 -17.30 -7.94 0.24
N ARG A 314 -17.86 -8.68 -0.74
CA ARG A 314 -19.11 -8.36 -1.42
C ARG A 314 -20.32 -9.18 -0.95
N PHE A 315 -20.15 -10.08 0.02
CA PHE A 315 -21.25 -10.86 0.60
C PHE A 315 -22.22 -9.94 1.35
N PRO A 316 -23.45 -10.43 1.60
CA PRO A 316 -24.39 -9.71 2.47
C PRO A 316 -23.74 -9.46 3.82
N LYS A 317 -23.96 -8.24 4.34
CA LYS A 317 -23.39 -7.86 5.62
C LYS A 317 -24.33 -7.00 6.43
N LYS A 318 -24.19 -7.12 7.74
CA LYS A 318 -24.94 -6.35 8.71
C LYS A 318 -23.98 -5.53 9.58
N VAL A 319 -24.32 -4.27 9.80
CA VAL A 319 -23.55 -3.36 10.66
C VAL A 319 -24.47 -2.82 11.75
N TRP A 320 -24.02 -2.88 13.01
CA TRP A 320 -24.76 -2.34 14.14
C TRP A 320 -23.81 -1.81 15.22
N VAL A 321 -24.40 -1.08 16.16
CA VAL A 321 -23.69 -0.55 17.34
C VAL A 321 -24.20 -1.24 18.58
N ALA A 322 -23.28 -1.64 19.45
CA ALA A 322 -23.56 -2.20 20.78
C ALA A 322 -22.86 -1.38 21.87
N GLU A 323 -23.40 -1.45 23.11
CA GLU A 323 -22.78 -0.86 24.28
C GLU A 323 -21.66 -1.78 24.81
N ALA A 324 -20.44 -1.24 24.99
CA ALA A 324 -19.27 -2.03 25.39
C ALA A 324 -19.38 -2.65 26.80
N SER A 325 -20.09 -2.01 27.73
CA SER A 325 -20.22 -2.47 29.13
C SER A 325 -21.20 -3.61 29.29
N THR A 326 -22.35 -3.54 28.61
CA THR A 326 -23.49 -4.44 28.77
C THR A 326 -23.73 -5.39 27.63
N ASP A 327 -22.97 -5.22 26.51
CA ASP A 327 -23.15 -5.88 25.21
C ASP A 327 -24.54 -5.69 24.56
N LYS A 328 -25.33 -4.76 25.10
CA LYS A 328 -26.67 -4.46 24.62
C LYS A 328 -26.62 -3.92 23.20
N PHE A 329 -27.38 -4.53 22.31
CA PHE A 329 -27.66 -3.98 20.98
C PHE A 329 -28.36 -2.62 21.11
N LEU A 330 -27.83 -1.62 20.42
CA LEU A 330 -28.40 -0.26 20.45
C LEU A 330 -29.10 0.07 19.15
N ARG A 331 -28.41 -0.13 18.03
CA ARG A 331 -28.94 0.28 16.73
C ARG A 331 -28.33 -0.51 15.59
N GLU A 332 -29.17 -0.95 14.67
CA GLU A 332 -28.76 -1.38 13.32
C GLU A 332 -28.50 -0.18 12.43
N ILE A 333 -27.33 -0.15 11.79
CA ILE A 333 -26.95 0.90 10.84
C ILE A 333 -27.36 0.49 9.44
N CYS A 334 -27.04 -0.72 9.05
CA CYS A 334 -27.46 -1.26 7.77
C CYS A 334 -27.49 -2.79 7.74
N ASP A 335 -28.33 -3.30 6.86
CA ASP A 335 -28.37 -4.69 6.42
C ASP A 335 -28.27 -4.72 4.90
N LEU A 336 -27.04 -4.95 4.39
CA LEU A 336 -26.72 -4.83 2.97
C LEU A 336 -26.85 -6.18 2.27
N PRO A 337 -27.52 -6.24 1.10
CA PRO A 337 -27.67 -7.47 0.31
C PRO A 337 -26.34 -7.84 -0.38
N LEU A 338 -26.30 -9.02 -1.02
CA LEU A 338 -25.20 -9.46 -1.87
C LEU A 338 -24.94 -8.45 -3.02
N ALA A 339 -23.66 -8.11 -3.22
CA ALA A 339 -23.25 -7.08 -4.18
C ALA A 339 -22.45 -7.68 -5.36
N GLU A 340 -23.12 -8.49 -6.19
CA GLU A 340 -22.52 -9.05 -7.40
C GLU A 340 -22.51 -8.08 -8.59
N ASN A 341 -23.35 -7.07 -8.55
CA ASN A 341 -23.66 -6.17 -9.68
C ASN A 341 -22.94 -4.82 -9.64
N ILE A 342 -21.94 -4.65 -8.79
CA ILE A 342 -21.14 -3.40 -8.80
C ILE A 342 -20.36 -3.33 -10.10
N PRO A 343 -20.53 -2.25 -10.92
CA PRO A 343 -19.80 -2.09 -12.18
C PRO A 343 -18.29 -2.12 -12.02
N ILE A 344 -17.58 -2.53 -13.08
CA ILE A 344 -16.09 -2.56 -13.10
C ILE A 344 -15.54 -1.25 -13.69
N VAL A 345 -16.03 -0.13 -13.24
CA VAL A 345 -15.51 1.18 -13.63
C VAL A 345 -15.10 1.95 -12.38
N SER A 346 -14.18 2.87 -12.56
CA SER A 346 -13.72 3.72 -11.45
C SER A 346 -14.87 4.55 -10.88
N ASN A 347 -14.82 4.88 -9.60
CA ASN A 347 -15.88 5.53 -8.85
C ASN A 347 -17.18 4.70 -8.67
N SER A 348 -17.23 3.44 -9.11
CA SER A 348 -18.34 2.55 -8.75
C SER A 348 -18.32 2.20 -7.28
N THR A 349 -19.49 2.04 -6.68
CA THR A 349 -19.62 1.72 -5.27
C THR A 349 -20.83 0.82 -5.00
N ARG A 350 -20.87 0.25 -3.81
CA ARG A 350 -22.04 -0.50 -3.33
C ARG A 350 -23.15 0.47 -2.95
N VAL A 351 -24.39 0.12 -3.27
CA VAL A 351 -25.58 0.85 -2.82
C VAL A 351 -25.81 0.66 -1.34
N GLY A 352 -26.26 1.72 -0.66
CA GLY A 352 -26.49 1.78 0.77
C GLY A 352 -25.30 2.32 1.56
N PRO A 353 -25.39 2.30 2.90
CA PRO A 353 -24.35 2.83 3.77
C PRO A 353 -22.98 2.23 3.52
N ARG A 354 -21.97 3.09 3.29
CA ARG A 354 -20.56 2.74 3.14
C ARG A 354 -19.69 3.64 4.01
N GLY A 355 -18.50 3.18 4.38
CA GLY A 355 -17.59 3.95 5.19
C GLY A 355 -18.16 4.28 6.56
N VAL A 356 -18.87 3.33 7.18
CA VAL A 356 -19.43 3.48 8.54
C VAL A 356 -18.28 3.60 9.53
N ASN A 357 -18.08 4.77 10.14
CA ASN A 357 -16.94 5.04 11.03
C ASN A 357 -17.35 5.98 12.17
N TRP A 358 -16.56 5.95 13.26
CA TRP A 358 -16.64 6.94 14.32
C TRP A 358 -15.99 8.26 13.86
N ARG A 359 -16.61 9.40 14.20
CA ARG A 359 -15.96 10.70 14.10
C ARG A 359 -14.82 10.76 15.10
N PRO A 360 -13.59 11.07 14.67
CA PRO A 360 -12.42 11.05 15.56
C PRO A 360 -12.39 12.22 16.55
N ASP A 361 -13.15 13.29 16.29
CA ASP A 361 -13.27 14.48 17.13
C ASP A 361 -14.37 14.37 18.18
N LYS A 362 -15.09 13.23 18.25
CA LYS A 362 -16.23 13.02 19.14
C LYS A 362 -16.09 11.72 19.93
N GLU A 363 -16.69 11.66 21.10
CA GLU A 363 -16.70 10.47 21.94
C GLU A 363 -17.36 9.26 21.26
N ALA A 364 -18.52 9.45 20.63
CA ALA A 364 -19.29 8.37 19.99
C ALA A 364 -20.31 8.89 18.95
N THR A 365 -19.88 9.72 18.03
CA THR A 365 -20.67 10.11 16.87
C THR A 365 -20.26 9.26 15.67
N LEU A 366 -21.22 8.53 15.11
CA LEU A 366 -21.03 7.68 13.94
C LEU A 366 -21.39 8.46 12.66
N TYR A 367 -20.70 8.16 11.56
CA TYR A 367 -21.06 8.67 10.23
C TYR A 367 -20.93 7.60 9.17
N TRP A 368 -21.62 7.78 8.05
CA TRP A 368 -21.52 6.97 6.83
C TRP A 368 -21.94 7.77 5.61
N THR A 369 -21.73 7.21 4.43
CA THR A 369 -22.08 7.84 3.14
C THR A 369 -22.90 6.88 2.29
N GLU A 370 -23.85 7.43 1.53
CA GLU A 370 -24.71 6.70 0.58
C GLU A 370 -24.66 7.34 -0.80
N CYS A 371 -24.49 6.54 -1.84
CA CYS A 371 -24.51 7.01 -3.22
C CYS A 371 -25.95 7.27 -3.70
N GLN A 372 -26.10 8.25 -4.58
CA GLN A 372 -27.39 8.65 -5.15
C GLN A 372 -27.52 8.26 -6.63
N ASP A 373 -26.48 7.70 -7.22
CA ASP A 373 -26.39 7.25 -8.62
C ASP A 373 -26.47 5.71 -8.75
N GLU A 374 -27.13 5.05 -7.80
CA GLU A 374 -27.23 3.58 -7.73
C GLU A 374 -25.87 2.86 -7.72
N GLY A 375 -24.80 3.58 -7.38
CA GLY A 375 -23.43 3.06 -7.33
C GLY A 375 -22.74 2.93 -8.69
N ASP A 376 -23.39 3.35 -9.77
CA ASP A 376 -22.83 3.40 -11.12
C ASP A 376 -22.51 4.86 -11.51
N PRO A 377 -21.24 5.23 -11.68
CA PRO A 377 -20.86 6.60 -12.03
C PRO A 377 -21.35 7.05 -13.42
N ARG A 378 -21.78 6.12 -14.27
CA ARG A 378 -22.35 6.41 -15.59
C ARG A 378 -23.80 6.90 -15.51
N ASN A 379 -24.49 6.61 -14.40
CA ASN A 379 -25.83 7.12 -14.17
C ASN A 379 -25.76 8.63 -13.92
N GLU A 380 -26.62 9.36 -14.63
CA GLU A 380 -26.78 10.78 -14.40
C GLU A 380 -27.58 11.02 -13.11
N VAL A 381 -27.06 11.89 -12.25
CA VAL A 381 -27.85 12.52 -11.20
C VAL A 381 -28.34 13.84 -11.78
N GLY A 382 -29.62 14.14 -11.71
CA GLY A 382 -30.16 15.39 -12.28
C GLY A 382 -29.39 16.61 -11.82
N GLU A 383 -29.38 17.68 -12.64
CA GLU A 383 -28.66 18.92 -12.34
C GLU A 383 -28.98 19.42 -10.91
N GLY A 384 -27.93 19.75 -10.15
CA GLY A 384 -28.07 20.17 -8.76
C GLY A 384 -28.25 19.06 -7.73
N ASN A 385 -28.35 17.81 -8.14
CA ASN A 385 -28.42 16.68 -7.21
C ASN A 385 -27.03 16.16 -6.83
N PRO A 386 -26.82 15.77 -5.56
CA PRO A 386 -25.55 15.21 -5.12
C PRO A 386 -25.36 13.77 -5.64
N ARG A 387 -24.11 13.38 -5.84
CA ARG A 387 -23.75 11.97 -6.10
C ARG A 387 -23.67 11.14 -4.84
N ASP A 388 -23.30 11.78 -3.72
CA ASP A 388 -23.24 11.14 -2.41
C ASP A 388 -23.87 12.03 -1.34
N ILE A 389 -24.50 11.40 -0.35
CA ILE A 389 -24.98 12.06 0.87
C ILE A 389 -24.40 11.36 2.07
N SER A 390 -23.87 12.12 3.02
CA SER A 390 -23.36 11.58 4.27
C SER A 390 -24.23 11.92 5.46
N TYR A 391 -24.34 10.95 6.37
CA TYR A 391 -25.21 10.98 7.53
C TYR A 391 -24.42 10.80 8.82
N LEU A 392 -24.93 11.30 9.93
CA LEU A 392 -24.40 11.10 11.28
C LEU A 392 -25.46 10.71 12.31
N VAL A 393 -25.01 10.04 13.37
CA VAL A 393 -25.79 9.69 14.56
C VAL A 393 -24.90 9.82 15.79
N ASP A 394 -25.39 10.46 16.84
CA ASP A 394 -24.68 10.69 18.09
C ASP A 394 -25.19 9.75 19.19
N PHE A 395 -24.38 8.77 19.59
CA PHE A 395 -24.73 7.78 20.61
C PHE A 395 -24.53 8.29 22.06
N THR A 396 -23.98 9.47 22.28
CA THR A 396 -23.84 10.06 23.59
C THR A 396 -25.16 10.63 24.13
N LYS A 397 -26.15 10.80 23.23
CA LYS A 397 -27.47 11.35 23.59
C LYS A 397 -28.46 10.25 24.00
N PRO A 398 -29.30 10.47 25.03
CA PRO A 398 -30.24 9.46 25.47
C PRO A 398 -31.28 9.03 24.43
N THR A 399 -31.52 9.85 23.42
CA THR A 399 -32.49 9.65 22.34
C THR A 399 -31.92 9.02 21.09
N ALA A 400 -30.67 8.57 21.11
CA ALA A 400 -29.99 8.00 19.94
C ALA A 400 -30.70 6.78 19.29
N GLU A 401 -31.54 6.09 20.07
CA GLU A 401 -32.36 4.97 19.58
C GLU A 401 -33.55 5.44 18.72
N THR A 402 -33.96 6.68 18.83
CA THR A 402 -35.15 7.22 18.17
C THR A 402 -34.87 8.32 17.18
N ASP A 403 -33.69 8.93 17.21
CA ASP A 403 -33.33 10.01 16.30
C ASP A 403 -33.03 9.48 14.91
N ALA A 404 -33.66 10.04 13.89
CA ALA A 404 -33.33 9.78 12.49
C ALA A 404 -31.89 10.23 12.21
N PRO A 405 -31.15 9.51 11.32
CA PRO A 405 -29.87 9.98 10.87
C PRO A 405 -29.96 11.38 10.29
N LYS A 406 -29.03 12.25 10.65
CA LYS A 406 -28.97 13.61 10.13
C LYS A 406 -27.98 13.67 8.99
N ALA A 407 -28.44 14.10 7.82
CA ALA A 407 -27.56 14.38 6.73
C ALA A 407 -26.72 15.62 7.08
N PHE A 408 -25.41 15.59 6.74
CA PHE A 408 -24.50 16.69 7.07
C PHE A 408 -23.59 17.10 5.92
N TYR A 409 -23.51 16.30 4.86
CA TYR A 409 -22.69 16.62 3.69
C TYR A 409 -23.28 16.01 2.42
N LYS A 410 -23.32 16.81 1.35
CA LYS A 410 -23.71 16.37 -0.01
C LYS A 410 -22.54 16.66 -0.94
N SER A 411 -22.09 15.69 -1.71
CA SER A 411 -20.97 15.86 -2.64
C SER A 411 -21.42 15.81 -4.11
N GLY A 412 -20.83 16.66 -4.93
CA GLY A 412 -21.08 16.68 -6.38
C GLY A 412 -20.29 15.63 -7.14
N LEU A 413 -19.13 15.22 -6.61
CA LEU A 413 -18.31 14.14 -7.12
C LEU A 413 -18.40 12.94 -6.17
N ARG A 414 -17.71 11.84 -6.46
CA ARG A 414 -17.65 10.74 -5.54
C ARG A 414 -16.84 11.10 -4.30
N LEU A 415 -17.45 11.02 -3.13
CA LEU A 415 -16.77 11.27 -1.86
C LEU A 415 -15.71 10.21 -1.59
N SER A 416 -14.48 10.68 -1.34
CA SER A 416 -13.34 9.83 -0.97
C SER A 416 -13.16 9.71 0.54
N GLY A 417 -13.51 10.76 1.31
CA GLY A 417 -13.40 10.76 2.76
C GLY A 417 -13.35 12.15 3.36
N TYR A 418 -13.08 12.19 4.68
CA TYR A 418 -13.02 13.41 5.48
C TYR A 418 -11.71 13.50 6.26
N ALA A 419 -11.19 14.70 6.42
CA ALA A 419 -10.31 15.07 7.50
C ALA A 419 -11.12 15.85 8.53
N TRP A 420 -11.41 15.21 9.65
CA TRP A 420 -12.20 15.79 10.72
C TRP A 420 -11.37 16.77 11.54
N GLY A 421 -11.93 17.90 11.92
CA GLY A 421 -11.30 18.89 12.78
C GLY A 421 -12.07 19.12 14.05
N CYS A 422 -13.28 19.66 13.91
CA CYS A 422 -14.21 19.94 14.98
C CYS A 422 -15.62 20.17 14.41
N ASP A 423 -16.59 20.55 15.25
CA ASP A 423 -17.95 20.85 14.77
C ASP A 423 -18.05 22.03 13.81
N ASP A 424 -17.11 22.96 13.89
CA ASP A 424 -17.15 24.19 13.08
C ASP A 424 -16.32 24.07 11.79
N LEU A 425 -15.34 23.15 11.74
CA LEU A 425 -14.47 22.97 10.58
C LEU A 425 -14.02 21.51 10.43
N SER A 426 -14.33 20.95 9.29
CA SER A 426 -13.77 19.71 8.74
C SER A 426 -13.55 19.87 7.24
N ILE A 427 -12.80 18.95 6.63
CA ILE A 427 -12.46 18.99 5.21
C ILE A 427 -12.99 17.73 4.54
N ALA A 428 -13.67 17.89 3.41
CA ALA A 428 -14.11 16.80 2.54
C ALA A 428 -13.21 16.67 1.32
N TYR A 429 -12.98 15.43 0.90
CA TYR A 429 -12.23 15.06 -0.30
C TYR A 429 -13.15 14.35 -1.27
N GLU A 430 -13.22 14.85 -2.49
CA GLU A 430 -14.01 14.28 -3.57
C GLU A 430 -13.12 14.02 -4.78
N ASN A 431 -13.47 13.03 -5.61
CA ASN A 431 -12.78 12.77 -6.86
C ASN A 431 -13.70 12.30 -7.97
N TRP A 432 -13.24 12.49 -9.21
CA TRP A 432 -13.91 11.97 -10.38
C TRP A 432 -12.90 11.44 -11.40
N TYR A 433 -12.98 10.14 -11.66
CA TYR A 433 -11.97 9.46 -12.46
C TYR A 433 -12.01 9.89 -13.95
N LYS A 434 -13.19 10.03 -14.54
CA LYS A 434 -13.35 10.35 -15.97
C LYS A 434 -12.59 11.64 -16.36
N THR A 435 -12.69 12.68 -15.54
CA THR A 435 -12.03 13.99 -15.75
C THR A 435 -10.71 14.14 -14.99
N ARG A 436 -10.30 13.12 -14.21
CA ARG A 436 -9.14 13.20 -13.32
C ARG A 436 -9.23 14.31 -12.27
N THR A 437 -10.44 14.71 -11.90
CA THR A 437 -10.67 15.81 -10.97
C THR A 437 -10.53 15.35 -9.52
N SER A 438 -9.83 16.16 -8.72
CA SER A 438 -9.83 16.12 -7.25
C SER A 438 -10.36 17.45 -6.73
N ARG A 439 -11.30 17.40 -5.78
CA ARG A 439 -11.89 18.55 -5.13
C ARG A 439 -11.72 18.46 -3.61
N VAL A 440 -11.40 19.58 -2.98
CA VAL A 440 -11.25 19.68 -1.52
C VAL A 440 -12.06 20.86 -1.03
N ALA A 441 -12.96 20.60 -0.09
CA ALA A 441 -13.93 21.58 0.42
C ALA A 441 -13.97 21.60 1.95
N PRO A 442 -13.94 22.77 2.60
CA PRO A 442 -14.18 22.90 4.01
C PRO A 442 -15.69 22.88 4.28
N PHE A 443 -16.08 22.37 5.42
CA PHE A 443 -17.47 22.39 5.87
C PHE A 443 -17.58 22.44 7.39
N SER A 444 -18.73 22.91 7.90
CA SER A 444 -19.08 22.86 9.29
C SER A 444 -20.05 21.72 9.55
N PRO A 445 -19.65 20.62 10.21
CA PRO A 445 -20.53 19.51 10.50
C PRO A 445 -21.79 19.93 11.26
N LYS A 446 -21.65 20.87 12.22
CA LYS A 446 -22.74 21.36 13.03
C LYS A 446 -23.73 22.19 12.24
N GLU A 447 -23.26 23.23 11.55
CA GLU A 447 -24.13 24.12 10.78
C GLU A 447 -24.89 23.36 9.69
N ASN A 448 -24.21 22.48 8.99
CA ASN A 448 -24.81 21.69 7.92
C ASN A 448 -25.92 20.77 8.46
N ALA A 449 -25.69 20.12 9.63
CA ALA A 449 -26.69 19.25 10.25
C ALA A 449 -27.90 20.02 10.83
N GLU A 450 -27.74 21.31 11.20
CA GLU A 450 -28.80 22.14 11.76
C GLU A 450 -29.66 22.81 10.68
N LYS A 451 -29.05 23.25 9.57
CA LYS A 451 -29.70 24.07 8.54
C LYS A 451 -30.43 23.28 7.46
N ASP A 452 -30.25 21.95 7.42
CA ASP A 452 -30.68 21.10 6.28
C ASP A 452 -30.18 21.66 4.93
N SER A 453 -29.24 22.60 4.99
CA SER A 453 -28.58 23.26 3.85
C SER A 453 -27.17 22.73 3.76
N TYR A 454 -26.89 22.03 2.69
CA TYR A 454 -25.69 21.25 2.54
C TYR A 454 -24.75 21.98 1.57
N ALA A 455 -23.74 22.58 2.14
CA ALA A 455 -22.68 23.16 1.34
C ALA A 455 -21.78 22.06 0.81
N SER A 456 -21.72 21.89 -0.50
CA SER A 456 -20.54 21.41 -1.15
C SER A 456 -20.70 20.92 -2.58
N THR A 457 -21.89 20.88 -3.06
CA THR A 457 -22.01 20.79 -4.50
C THR A 457 -22.00 22.22 -5.00
N PRO A 458 -21.03 22.69 -5.77
CA PRO A 458 -21.21 23.93 -6.48
C PRO A 458 -22.33 23.71 -7.48
N ILE A 459 -23.51 24.03 -7.04
CA ILE A 459 -24.72 24.08 -7.88
C ILE A 459 -24.74 25.42 -8.61
N SER A 460 -24.02 26.41 -8.04
CA SER A 460 -23.89 27.75 -8.57
C SER A 460 -22.45 28.27 -8.47
N ASP A 461 -22.12 29.31 -9.23
CA ASP A 461 -20.79 29.96 -9.15
C ASP A 461 -20.52 30.59 -7.77
N GLU A 462 -21.56 30.90 -7.00
CA GLU A 462 -21.44 31.40 -5.63
C GLU A 462 -21.00 30.28 -4.66
N GLU A 463 -21.42 29.04 -4.90
CA GLU A 463 -21.05 27.88 -4.09
C GLU A 463 -19.65 27.37 -4.37
N LYS A 464 -19.08 27.68 -5.56
CA LYS A 464 -17.66 27.43 -5.86
C LYS A 464 -16.70 28.18 -4.94
N GLN A 465 -17.17 29.26 -4.31
CA GLN A 465 -16.36 30.03 -3.33
C GLN A 465 -16.03 29.24 -2.06
N ASN A 466 -16.71 28.13 -1.82
CA ASN A 466 -16.43 27.27 -0.65
C ASN A 466 -15.46 26.12 -0.97
N ILE A 467 -14.88 26.07 -2.16
CA ILE A 467 -13.92 25.04 -2.56
C ILE A 467 -12.50 25.59 -2.32
N LEU A 468 -11.67 24.87 -1.57
CA LEU A 468 -10.27 25.25 -1.36
C LEU A 468 -9.48 25.09 -2.65
N TRP A 469 -9.65 23.96 -3.33
CA TRP A 469 -9.14 23.72 -4.68
C TRP A 469 -9.92 22.62 -5.40
N GLU A 470 -9.98 22.78 -6.71
CA GLU A 470 -10.40 21.76 -7.68
C GLU A 470 -9.33 21.68 -8.76
N ARG A 471 -8.77 20.49 -8.98
CA ARG A 471 -7.63 20.32 -9.88
C ARG A 471 -7.57 18.94 -10.51
N ASN A 472 -6.80 18.81 -11.56
CA ASN A 472 -6.42 17.50 -12.07
C ASN A 472 -5.45 16.82 -11.09
N TYR A 473 -5.82 15.65 -10.55
CA TYR A 473 -4.98 14.92 -9.61
C TYR A 473 -3.75 14.26 -10.26
N GLU A 474 -3.70 14.16 -11.59
CA GLU A 474 -2.51 13.70 -12.31
C GLU A 474 -1.41 14.77 -12.33
N ASP A 475 -1.75 16.05 -12.16
CA ASP A 475 -0.81 17.16 -12.05
C ASP A 475 -0.10 17.14 -10.68
N SER A 476 1.13 16.65 -10.66
CA SER A 476 1.94 16.58 -9.44
C SER A 476 2.61 17.92 -9.09
N TYR A 477 2.85 18.79 -10.07
CA TYR A 477 3.48 20.09 -9.82
C TYR A 477 2.51 21.05 -9.16
N GLY A 478 1.24 21.02 -9.54
CA GLY A 478 0.17 21.78 -8.91
C GLY A 478 -0.37 21.17 -7.62
N ASP A 479 0.23 20.08 -7.10
CA ASP A 479 -0.26 19.44 -5.87
C ASP A 479 -0.03 20.33 -4.64
N PRO A 480 -1.11 20.82 -3.98
CA PRO A 480 -0.97 21.67 -2.80
C PRO A 480 -0.53 20.88 -1.55
N GLY A 481 -0.49 19.56 -1.60
CA GLY A 481 -0.23 18.69 -0.46
C GLY A 481 -1.48 18.27 0.28
N GLY A 482 -1.29 17.68 1.47
CA GLY A 482 -2.36 17.19 2.34
C GLY A 482 -2.32 17.83 3.72
N PHE A 483 -3.49 17.96 4.35
CA PHE A 483 -3.58 18.49 5.69
C PHE A 483 -2.96 17.57 6.72
N VAL A 484 -2.22 18.16 7.65
CA VAL A 484 -1.59 17.45 8.77
C VAL A 484 -2.62 17.22 9.86
N THR A 485 -2.53 16.07 10.50
CA THR A 485 -3.37 15.75 11.66
C THR A 485 -2.58 15.74 12.96
N ARG A 486 -3.26 16.05 14.06
CA ARG A 486 -2.77 15.86 15.42
C ARG A 486 -3.55 14.78 16.15
N ARG A 487 -2.93 14.17 17.13
CA ARG A 487 -3.62 13.22 18.02
C ARG A 487 -4.50 13.97 19.02
N THR A 488 -5.65 13.39 19.40
CA THR A 488 -6.54 13.88 20.45
C THR A 488 -6.29 13.13 21.77
N ASP A 489 -6.88 13.61 22.86
CA ASP A 489 -6.93 12.91 24.17
C ASP A 489 -7.64 11.55 24.10
N LEU A 490 -8.57 11.41 23.17
CA LEU A 490 -9.25 10.14 22.89
C LEU A 490 -8.39 9.14 22.08
N GLY A 491 -7.19 9.54 21.70
CA GLY A 491 -6.28 8.69 20.92
C GLY A 491 -6.54 8.66 19.42
N THR A 492 -7.48 9.46 18.95
CA THR A 492 -7.84 9.63 17.54
C THR A 492 -7.04 10.75 16.88
N TYR A 493 -7.25 10.98 15.57
CA TYR A 493 -6.52 12.00 14.83
C TYR A 493 -7.49 12.98 14.18
N VAL A 494 -7.22 14.28 14.36
CA VAL A 494 -8.00 15.39 13.79
C VAL A 494 -7.09 16.40 13.11
N LEU A 495 -7.65 17.30 12.31
CA LEU A 495 -6.91 18.39 11.67
C LEU A 495 -6.08 19.18 12.69
N ALA A 496 -4.83 19.42 12.37
CA ALA A 496 -3.93 20.22 13.20
C ALA A 496 -4.17 21.70 12.93
N ARG A 497 -4.85 22.39 13.85
CA ARG A 497 -5.03 23.83 13.82
C ARG A 497 -3.86 24.50 14.52
N VAL A 498 -3.43 25.64 13.98
CA VAL A 498 -2.42 26.49 14.60
C VAL A 498 -3.14 27.61 15.34
N GLU A 499 -2.88 27.75 16.64
CA GLU A 499 -3.49 28.74 17.52
C GLU A 499 -2.52 29.91 17.79
N GLY A 500 -3.10 31.08 18.19
CA GLY A 500 -2.36 32.28 18.54
C GLY A 500 -1.97 33.15 17.37
N GLU A 501 -1.35 34.31 17.67
CA GLU A 501 -0.81 35.22 16.67
C GLU A 501 0.34 34.53 15.92
N THR A 502 0.08 34.15 14.69
CA THR A 502 1.17 33.70 13.83
C THR A 502 1.90 34.93 13.32
N PRO A 503 3.24 35.04 13.47
CA PRO A 503 4.00 36.19 12.99
C PRO A 503 4.11 36.23 11.47
N LEU A 504 3.40 35.35 10.80
CA LEU A 504 3.45 35.10 9.37
C LEU A 504 2.43 35.96 8.60
N GLY A 505 2.17 37.18 9.04
CA GLY A 505 1.44 38.12 8.21
C GLY A 505 0.39 38.93 8.90
N GLU A 506 0.36 40.19 8.49
CA GLU A 506 -0.71 41.12 8.68
C GLU A 506 -1.90 40.68 7.80
N GLY A 507 -2.75 39.91 8.37
CA GLY A 507 -4.02 39.61 7.79
C GLY A 507 -4.89 39.25 8.96
N THR A 508 -5.58 40.18 9.54
CA THR A 508 -6.77 39.90 10.31
C THR A 508 -7.66 39.11 9.36
N ALA A 509 -7.77 37.80 9.59
CA ALA A 509 -8.71 36.99 8.88
C ALA A 509 -10.10 37.60 9.08
N THR A 510 -10.57 38.27 8.05
CA THR A 510 -11.96 38.70 7.94
C THR A 510 -12.85 37.57 7.48
N GLY A 511 -12.32 36.37 7.45
CA GLY A 511 -12.99 35.17 6.99
C GLY A 511 -13.90 34.53 8.05
N LYS A 512 -14.77 33.66 7.58
CA LYS A 512 -15.83 33.05 8.39
C LYS A 512 -15.31 32.10 9.47
N THR A 513 -14.11 31.47 9.30
CA THR A 513 -13.59 30.46 10.23
C THR A 513 -12.41 30.94 11.06
N GLY A 514 -11.62 31.89 10.55
CA GLY A 514 -10.33 32.29 11.14
C GLY A 514 -9.32 31.16 11.30
N ALA A 515 -9.55 30.01 10.67
CA ALA A 515 -8.79 28.79 10.91
C ALA A 515 -7.51 28.73 10.07
N LYS A 516 -6.41 28.42 10.75
CA LYS A 516 -5.13 28.09 10.12
C LYS A 516 -4.79 26.64 10.36
N LEU A 517 -4.55 25.89 9.28
CA LEU A 517 -4.25 24.47 9.29
C LEU A 517 -2.79 24.24 8.87
N LEU A 518 -2.23 23.13 9.31
CA LEU A 518 -0.92 22.69 8.81
C LEU A 518 -1.09 21.86 7.53
N LEU A 519 -0.21 22.09 6.56
CA LEU A 519 -0.20 21.45 5.26
C LEU A 519 1.20 20.94 4.95
N GLN A 520 1.32 19.77 4.36
CA GLN A 520 2.58 19.20 3.91
C GLN A 520 2.44 18.54 2.53
N GLY A 521 3.51 18.54 1.76
CA GLY A 521 3.49 17.95 0.42
C GLY A 521 4.84 17.47 -0.07
N SER A 522 4.83 16.73 -1.16
CA SER A 522 6.04 16.22 -1.82
C SER A 522 6.86 17.33 -2.50
N GLY A 523 6.22 18.46 -2.85
CA GLY A 523 6.85 19.56 -3.55
C GLY A 523 7.47 19.12 -4.87
N ALA A 524 6.74 18.35 -5.66
CA ALA A 524 7.17 17.90 -6.97
C ALA A 524 7.47 19.12 -7.86
N ASN A 525 8.56 19.06 -8.61
CA ASN A 525 8.96 20.14 -9.51
C ASN A 525 9.92 19.59 -10.60
N PRO A 526 10.18 20.35 -11.66
CA PRO A 526 11.02 19.90 -12.77
C PRO A 526 12.48 19.54 -12.40
N LYS A 527 12.96 19.86 -11.21
CA LYS A 527 14.33 19.53 -10.74
C LYS A 527 14.35 18.38 -9.73
N GLY A 528 13.18 17.85 -9.39
CA GLY A 528 12.98 16.78 -8.40
C GLY A 528 12.27 17.26 -7.14
N ASN A 529 11.65 16.35 -6.44
CA ASN A 529 10.82 16.62 -5.27
C ASN A 529 11.57 17.38 -4.19
N ARG A 530 10.91 18.40 -3.66
CA ARG A 530 11.36 19.19 -2.52
C ARG A 530 10.24 19.29 -1.49
N PRO A 531 10.06 18.28 -0.63
CA PRO A 531 9.02 18.27 0.39
C PRO A 531 8.97 19.56 1.21
N PHE A 532 7.77 19.95 1.59
CA PHE A 532 7.51 21.19 2.28
C PHE A 532 6.51 21.03 3.44
N PHE A 533 6.47 22.07 4.29
CA PHE A 533 5.54 22.19 5.41
C PHE A 533 5.08 23.65 5.51
N ASP A 534 3.76 23.87 5.48
CA ASP A 534 3.13 25.16 5.39
C ASP A 534 2.10 25.38 6.50
N ILE A 535 1.80 26.63 6.81
CA ILE A 535 0.54 27.05 7.42
C ILE A 535 -0.40 27.48 6.29
N PHE A 536 -1.60 26.94 6.30
CA PHE A 536 -2.64 27.22 5.32
C PHE A 536 -3.81 27.94 5.97
N ASP A 537 -4.20 29.07 5.42
CA ASP A 537 -5.35 29.86 5.84
C ASP A 537 -6.58 29.42 5.06
N VAL A 538 -7.55 28.84 5.76
CA VAL A 538 -8.76 28.24 5.16
C VAL A 538 -9.65 29.28 4.47
N ASP A 539 -9.70 30.51 5.02
CA ASP A 539 -10.60 31.54 4.52
C ASP A 539 -10.07 32.23 3.25
N THR A 540 -8.75 32.35 3.15
CA THR A 540 -8.11 33.00 1.99
C THR A 540 -7.61 32.01 0.94
N GLY A 541 -7.52 30.74 1.27
CA GLY A 541 -6.92 29.72 0.41
C GLY A 541 -5.40 29.87 0.21
N LYS A 542 -4.74 30.70 1.01
CA LYS A 542 -3.31 31.00 0.92
C LYS A 542 -2.50 30.21 1.92
N ALA A 543 -1.27 29.89 1.56
CA ALA A 543 -0.31 29.20 2.41
C ALA A 543 0.92 30.06 2.68
N LYS A 544 1.57 29.83 3.82
CA LYS A 544 2.89 30.37 4.14
C LYS A 544 3.84 29.22 4.43
N ARG A 545 4.96 29.22 3.73
CA ARG A 545 5.96 28.17 3.85
C ARG A 545 6.73 28.30 5.15
N LEU A 546 6.67 27.27 6.01
CA LEU A 546 7.45 27.20 7.24
C LEU A 546 8.79 26.50 7.03
N TRP A 547 8.79 25.49 6.17
CA TRP A 547 9.94 24.65 5.97
C TRP A 547 9.92 24.02 4.56
N ARG A 548 11.11 23.75 4.02
CA ARG A 548 11.28 23.04 2.75
C ARG A 548 12.58 22.24 2.73
N SER A 549 12.56 21.07 2.07
CA SER A 549 13.75 20.28 1.78
C SER A 549 14.79 21.08 0.98
N PRO A 550 16.11 20.97 1.25
CA PRO A 550 17.15 21.68 0.52
C PRO A 550 17.16 21.32 -0.97
N LYS A 551 17.81 22.15 -1.80
CA LYS A 551 17.91 21.91 -3.25
C LYS A 551 18.95 20.89 -3.65
N LYS A 552 19.96 20.63 -2.81
CA LYS A 552 21.14 19.85 -3.14
C LYS A 552 21.46 18.84 -2.04
N GLU A 553 22.13 17.78 -2.43
CA GLU A 553 22.80 16.78 -1.61
C GLU A 553 21.87 15.84 -0.82
N LYS A 554 20.80 16.33 -0.22
CA LYS A 554 19.94 15.53 0.66
C LYS A 554 18.47 15.75 0.39
N LEU A 555 17.68 14.72 0.56
CA LEU A 555 16.22 14.77 0.58
C LEU A 555 15.73 14.70 2.02
N PHE A 556 15.01 15.74 2.44
CA PHE A 556 14.33 15.77 3.72
C PHE A 556 12.83 15.61 3.46
N SER A 557 12.13 14.95 4.37
CA SER A 557 10.67 14.80 4.28
C SER A 557 10.04 15.04 5.64
N CYS A 558 8.87 15.66 5.65
CA CYS A 558 8.04 15.77 6.83
C CYS A 558 7.22 14.50 7.02
N GLY A 559 6.95 14.15 8.26
CA GLY A 559 6.09 13.08 8.67
C GLY A 559 5.02 13.57 9.65
N SER A 560 4.80 12.82 10.71
CA SER A 560 3.76 13.12 11.70
C SER A 560 4.11 14.32 12.56
N LEU A 561 3.08 15.06 12.99
CA LEU A 561 3.21 16.03 14.06
C LEU A 561 3.50 15.31 15.38
N LEU A 562 4.49 15.77 16.13
CA LEU A 562 4.89 15.26 17.44
C LEU A 562 4.31 16.06 18.61
N SER A 563 3.89 17.31 18.37
CA SER A 563 3.18 18.15 19.32
C SER A 563 1.74 17.66 19.37
N ASP A 564 1.42 16.75 20.29
CA ASP A 564 0.09 16.21 20.34
C ASP A 564 -0.72 16.77 21.49
N TYR A 565 -0.18 16.76 22.69
CA TYR A 565 -0.91 17.07 23.90
C TYR A 565 0.02 17.49 25.02
N GLY A 566 -0.28 18.57 25.69
CA GLY A 566 0.28 18.87 27.02
C GLY A 566 -0.25 17.88 28.05
N GLU A 567 0.50 17.66 29.11
CA GLU A 567 0.09 16.75 30.22
C GLU A 567 -1.28 17.13 30.82
N ASN A 568 -1.80 18.33 30.50
CA ASN A 568 -3.07 18.88 30.98
C ASN A 568 -4.17 19.00 29.90
N GLY A 569 -4.01 18.46 28.74
CA GLY A 569 -5.07 18.43 27.70
C GLY A 569 -5.32 19.72 26.93
N GLU A 570 -4.54 20.79 27.13
CA GLU A 570 -4.77 22.12 26.57
C GLU A 570 -3.60 22.70 25.77
N GLU A 571 -2.65 21.89 25.33
CA GLU A 571 -1.54 22.45 24.54
C GLU A 571 -2.02 22.88 23.16
N GLN A 572 -2.08 24.19 22.95
CA GLN A 572 -2.29 24.78 21.64
C GLN A 572 -1.06 24.57 20.76
N ILE A 573 -1.27 24.14 19.52
CA ILE A 573 -0.19 24.08 18.54
C ILE A 573 0.12 25.50 18.11
N THR A 574 1.28 25.99 18.56
CA THR A 574 1.86 27.27 18.14
C THR A 574 3.18 27.02 17.44
N LEU A 575 3.73 28.03 16.78
CA LEU A 575 5.05 27.91 16.17
C LEU A 575 6.16 27.57 17.18
N GLN A 576 6.01 27.98 18.45
CA GLN A 576 7.00 27.71 19.50
C GLN A 576 6.90 26.29 20.06
N THR A 577 5.71 25.73 20.11
CA THR A 577 5.48 24.38 20.65
C THR A 577 5.51 23.29 19.59
N MET A 578 5.48 23.66 18.31
CA MET A 578 5.38 22.73 17.20
C MET A 578 6.65 21.87 17.03
N ARG A 579 6.46 20.57 17.07
CA ARG A 579 7.50 19.58 16.78
C ARG A 579 6.98 18.62 15.73
N ILE A 580 7.80 18.32 14.73
CA ILE A 580 7.46 17.41 13.63
C ILE A 580 8.49 16.30 13.52
N LEU A 581 8.04 15.13 13.16
CA LEU A 581 8.92 14.04 12.75
C LEU A 581 9.39 14.31 11.31
N THR A 582 10.69 14.40 11.10
CA THR A 582 11.26 14.51 9.76
C THR A 582 12.16 13.33 9.45
N THR A 583 12.40 13.09 8.17
CA THR A 583 13.40 12.13 7.71
C THR A 583 14.44 12.83 6.86
N LYS A 584 15.68 12.34 6.93
CA LYS A 584 16.79 12.78 6.08
C LYS A 584 17.45 11.61 5.42
N GLN A 585 17.77 11.76 4.16
CA GLN A 585 18.46 10.76 3.35
C GLN A 585 19.27 11.41 2.23
N SER A 586 20.21 10.66 1.67
CA SER A 586 20.89 10.98 0.42
C SER A 586 21.02 9.72 -0.43
N PRO A 587 21.53 9.77 -1.65
CA PRO A 587 21.73 8.54 -2.45
C PRO A 587 22.56 7.48 -1.74
N SER A 588 23.53 7.90 -0.91
CA SER A 588 24.43 7.03 -0.14
C SER A 588 24.14 6.93 1.36
N GLU A 589 23.30 7.84 1.91
CA GLU A 589 22.94 7.80 3.34
C GLU A 589 21.52 7.26 3.52
N TYR A 590 21.40 6.15 4.25
CA TYR A 590 20.09 5.56 4.56
C TYR A 590 19.22 6.49 5.40
N VAL A 591 17.91 6.37 5.24
CA VAL A 591 16.91 7.20 5.92
C VAL A 591 17.10 7.19 7.43
N GLN A 592 17.26 8.39 8.01
CA GLN A 592 17.29 8.61 9.46
C GLN A 592 16.13 9.50 9.88
N TYR A 593 15.60 9.25 11.09
CA TYR A 593 14.51 10.02 11.67
C TYR A 593 15.04 11.12 12.59
N TYR A 594 14.35 12.26 12.57
CA TYR A 594 14.66 13.43 13.38
C TYR A 594 13.40 14.03 13.99
N GLU A 595 13.51 14.56 15.19
CA GLU A 595 12.57 15.57 15.71
C GLU A 595 13.04 16.92 15.19
N THR A 596 12.15 17.69 14.59
CA THR A 596 12.40 19.04 14.10
C THR A 596 11.44 19.98 14.78
N SER A 597 11.98 21.04 15.40
CA SER A 597 11.24 22.16 15.97
C SER A 597 11.68 23.46 15.32
N PHE A 598 10.81 24.47 15.38
CA PHE A 598 11.08 25.77 14.78
C PHE A 598 11.67 26.73 15.83
N ASP A 599 12.80 27.37 15.49
CA ASP A 599 13.42 28.37 16.34
C ASP A 599 12.80 29.75 16.07
N TYR A 600 11.66 29.99 16.71
CA TYR A 600 10.88 31.20 16.57
C TYR A 600 11.20 32.20 17.69
N LYS A 601 11.70 33.40 17.31
CA LYS A 601 11.88 34.52 18.22
C LYS A 601 10.77 35.53 17.97
N SER A 602 10.01 35.89 19.00
CA SER A 602 9.00 36.91 18.92
C SER A 602 9.68 38.27 18.74
N GLY A 603 9.23 39.09 17.79
CA GLY A 603 9.66 40.44 17.57
C GLY A 603 10.19 40.75 16.16
N GLU A 604 10.47 41.96 15.84
CA GLU A 604 10.91 42.46 14.53
C GLU A 604 12.19 41.80 13.97
N ASP A 605 12.92 41.06 14.79
CA ASP A 605 14.11 40.28 14.41
C ASP A 605 13.85 38.91 13.84
N ALA A 606 12.57 38.49 13.63
CA ALA A 606 12.25 37.39 12.79
C ALA A 606 12.59 37.67 11.31
N LYS A 607 13.79 38.16 11.07
CA LYS A 607 14.42 38.12 9.75
C LYS A 607 14.60 36.67 9.42
N TYR A 608 13.76 36.23 8.55
CA TYR A 608 13.77 34.91 7.96
C TYR A 608 15.18 34.52 7.58
N ALA A 609 15.84 33.79 8.44
CA ALA A 609 17.05 33.13 8.01
C ALA A 609 16.58 32.15 6.93
N LEU A 610 16.66 32.62 5.69
CA LEU A 610 16.73 31.71 4.54
C LEU A 610 17.66 30.60 4.99
N ASN A 611 17.25 29.39 4.91
CA ASN A 611 18.16 28.26 5.06
C ASN A 611 19.15 28.42 3.90
N THR A 612 20.17 29.23 4.16
CA THR A 612 21.11 29.75 3.19
C THR A 612 22.22 28.75 2.87
N ASP A 613 21.91 27.45 2.91
CA ASP A 613 22.74 26.54 2.16
C ASP A 613 22.60 26.90 0.68
N ASN A 614 23.45 27.87 0.28
CA ASN A 614 23.78 28.24 -1.07
C ASN A 614 22.93 29.31 -1.80
N GLY A 615 22.54 30.40 -1.15
CA GLY A 615 22.22 31.62 -1.86
C GLY A 615 21.03 31.59 -2.83
N ASP A 616 20.05 30.74 -2.60
CA ASP A 616 18.92 30.58 -3.48
C ASP A 616 17.69 31.35 -2.96
N SER A 617 17.44 32.48 -3.59
CA SER A 617 16.34 33.38 -3.26
C SER A 617 14.95 32.86 -3.60
N ASN A 618 14.83 31.76 -4.35
CA ASN A 618 13.55 31.20 -4.78
C ASN A 618 13.11 30.04 -3.87
N ILE A 619 12.50 30.39 -2.75
CA ILE A 619 11.92 29.43 -1.80
C ILE A 619 10.59 28.89 -2.34
N VAL A 620 9.88 29.70 -3.11
CA VAL A 620 8.62 29.39 -3.74
C VAL A 620 8.88 29.19 -5.24
N GLU A 621 8.53 28.03 -5.75
CA GLU A 621 8.67 27.75 -7.19
C GLU A 621 7.62 28.55 -7.99
N GLU A 622 7.86 28.75 -9.29
CA GLU A 622 7.01 29.59 -10.15
C GLU A 622 5.53 29.20 -10.07
N PHE A 623 5.25 27.91 -10.16
CA PHE A 623 3.89 27.38 -10.11
C PHE A 623 3.24 27.40 -8.71
N GLU A 624 3.99 27.68 -7.64
CA GLU A 624 3.49 27.85 -6.28
C GLU A 624 3.14 29.31 -5.94
N LYS A 625 3.59 30.28 -6.74
CA LYS A 625 3.49 31.71 -6.43
C LYS A 625 2.07 32.23 -6.24
N GLU A 626 1.11 31.65 -6.93
CA GLU A 626 -0.30 32.01 -6.77
C GLU A 626 -0.87 31.60 -5.42
N ARG A 627 -0.37 30.47 -4.87
CA ARG A 627 -0.88 29.85 -3.65
C ARG A 627 -0.06 30.22 -2.41
N VAL A 628 1.25 30.31 -2.53
CA VAL A 628 2.15 30.55 -1.40
C VAL A 628 2.58 32.01 -1.37
N GLU A 629 2.22 32.70 -0.30
CA GLU A 629 2.58 34.11 -0.07
C GLU A 629 4.02 34.22 0.44
N GLY A 630 4.92 34.69 -0.41
CA GLY A 630 6.26 35.10 -0.06
C GLY A 630 7.16 34.03 0.58
N PRO A 631 8.45 34.26 0.68
CA PRO A 631 9.35 33.32 1.33
C PRO A 631 9.27 33.45 2.85
N CYS A 632 8.90 32.35 3.51
CA CYS A 632 9.07 32.21 4.95
C CYS A 632 9.61 30.83 5.23
N VAL A 633 10.88 30.69 5.60
CA VAL A 633 11.46 29.49 6.12
C VAL A 633 12.05 29.80 7.49
N LEU A 634 11.52 29.11 8.50
CA LEU A 634 11.98 29.30 9.87
C LEU A 634 13.27 28.50 10.12
N PRO A 635 14.20 29.02 10.93
CA PRO A 635 15.31 28.24 11.46
C PRO A 635 14.79 27.02 12.21
N VAL A 636 15.47 25.90 12.06
CA VAL A 636 15.07 24.65 12.72
C VAL A 636 16.12 24.18 13.71
N ARG A 637 15.65 23.61 14.82
CA ARG A 637 16.44 22.79 15.74
C ARG A 637 16.07 21.34 15.51
N GLU A 638 17.07 20.48 15.37
CA GLU A 638 16.88 19.09 15.05
C GLU A 638 17.56 18.17 16.05
N THR A 639 16.85 17.13 16.46
CA THR A 639 17.37 16.06 17.31
C THR A 639 17.24 14.74 16.56
N LYS A 640 18.34 14.04 16.35
CA LYS A 640 18.35 12.73 15.69
C LYS A 640 17.64 11.68 16.58
N ILE A 641 16.77 10.85 15.98
CA ILE A 641 16.01 9.80 16.68
C ILE A 641 16.61 8.42 16.40
N SER A 642 17.02 8.15 15.16
CA SER A 642 17.48 6.84 14.71
C SER A 642 18.94 6.87 14.26
N ASN A 643 19.58 5.69 14.30
CA ASN A 643 20.91 5.47 13.73
C ASN A 643 20.94 4.14 13.00
N PHE A 644 20.18 4.04 11.91
CA PHE A 644 20.09 2.82 11.12
C PHE A 644 21.33 2.64 10.24
N PRO A 645 21.88 1.42 10.17
CA PRO A 645 23.00 1.11 9.30
C PRO A 645 22.59 1.18 7.82
N HIS A 646 23.58 1.32 6.94
CA HIS A 646 23.36 1.22 5.50
C HIS A 646 22.90 -0.21 5.14
N PRO A 647 21.76 -0.40 4.44
CA PRO A 647 21.21 -1.72 4.15
C PRO A 647 22.05 -2.56 3.18
N HIS A 648 22.83 -1.92 2.30
CA HIS A 648 23.63 -2.59 1.27
C HIS A 648 24.99 -1.91 1.11
N PRO A 649 25.91 -2.05 2.09
CA PRO A 649 27.20 -1.36 2.07
C PRO A 649 28.10 -1.78 0.88
N GLN A 650 27.88 -2.98 0.33
CA GLN A 650 28.60 -3.49 -0.86
C GLN A 650 28.27 -2.76 -2.16
N LEU A 651 27.17 -2.01 -2.21
CA LEU A 651 26.76 -1.15 -3.33
C LEU A 651 26.16 0.16 -2.78
N SER A 652 26.97 0.86 -1.97
CA SER A 652 26.50 1.98 -1.15
C SER A 652 26.26 3.29 -1.91
N ASP A 653 26.88 3.48 -3.06
CA ASP A 653 26.82 4.74 -3.80
C ASP A 653 26.96 4.53 -5.31
N PRO A 654 26.00 3.81 -5.95
CA PRO A 654 26.00 3.73 -7.40
C PRO A 654 25.71 5.11 -8.02
N PRO A 655 26.52 5.57 -8.98
CA PRO A 655 26.24 6.82 -9.67
C PRO A 655 24.82 6.84 -10.22
N LYS A 656 24.07 7.92 -9.89
CA LYS A 656 22.66 8.11 -10.18
C LYS A 656 22.43 9.45 -10.88
N GLU A 657 21.76 9.43 -12.02
CA GLU A 657 21.36 10.63 -12.73
C GLU A 657 19.91 10.53 -13.21
N ILE A 658 19.10 11.55 -12.94
CA ILE A 658 17.79 11.69 -13.60
C ILE A 658 18.04 12.32 -14.97
N ILE A 659 17.90 11.52 -16.02
CA ILE A 659 18.04 11.98 -17.40
C ILE A 659 16.69 12.47 -17.93
N LYS A 660 16.76 13.52 -18.78
CA LYS A 660 15.60 14.06 -19.49
C LYS A 660 15.84 14.01 -20.98
N TYR A 661 14.84 13.61 -21.72
CA TYR A 661 14.89 13.48 -23.17
C TYR A 661 13.49 13.70 -23.75
N LYS A 662 13.37 13.73 -25.07
CA LYS A 662 12.08 13.96 -25.73
C LYS A 662 11.75 12.81 -26.67
N ARG A 663 10.48 12.47 -26.72
CA ARG A 663 9.87 11.64 -27.75
C ARG A 663 9.74 12.45 -29.05
N ASP A 664 9.66 11.80 -30.20
CA ASP A 664 9.63 12.45 -31.52
C ASP A 664 8.42 13.41 -31.69
N ASP A 665 7.33 13.18 -30.97
CA ASP A 665 6.14 14.05 -30.91
C ASP A 665 6.30 15.24 -29.93
N GLY A 666 7.47 15.42 -29.34
CA GLY A 666 7.78 16.52 -28.45
C GLY A 666 7.48 16.29 -26.97
N VAL A 667 6.85 15.18 -26.60
CA VAL A 667 6.56 14.84 -25.20
C VAL A 667 7.86 14.69 -24.42
N GLU A 668 7.99 15.42 -23.32
CA GLU A 668 9.15 15.32 -22.42
C GLU A 668 9.09 14.02 -21.62
N LEU A 669 10.19 13.31 -21.57
CA LEU A 669 10.35 12.08 -20.84
C LEU A 669 11.50 12.20 -19.85
N ASN A 670 11.51 11.32 -18.85
CA ASN A 670 12.59 11.23 -17.89
C ASN A 670 12.78 9.78 -17.45
N GLY A 671 13.90 9.50 -16.81
CA GLY A 671 14.23 8.21 -16.23
C GLY A 671 15.44 8.33 -15.33
N THR A 672 15.64 7.38 -14.43
CA THR A 672 16.82 7.38 -13.57
C THR A 672 17.86 6.42 -14.11
N LEU A 673 18.96 6.97 -14.59
CA LEU A 673 20.10 6.20 -15.08
C LEU A 673 21.07 5.92 -13.93
N TYR A 674 21.38 4.65 -13.75
CA TYR A 674 22.38 4.16 -12.82
C TYR A 674 23.52 3.50 -13.58
N THR A 675 24.75 3.68 -13.08
CA THR A 675 25.95 3.01 -13.60
C THR A 675 26.70 2.30 -12.46
N PRO A 676 27.48 1.27 -12.76
CA PRO A 676 28.33 0.63 -11.76
C PRO A 676 29.26 1.64 -11.06
N PRO A 677 29.56 1.45 -9.76
CA PRO A 677 30.52 2.30 -9.05
C PRO A 677 31.86 2.37 -9.79
N GLY A 678 32.41 3.58 -9.92
CA GLY A 678 33.68 3.84 -10.57
C GLY A 678 33.68 3.77 -12.11
N TYR A 679 32.53 3.54 -12.74
CA TYR A 679 32.41 3.56 -14.21
C TYR A 679 32.63 4.98 -14.79
N ASP A 680 33.38 5.02 -15.88
CA ASP A 680 33.58 6.23 -16.71
C ASP A 680 33.40 5.87 -18.19
N ALA A 681 32.40 6.48 -18.85
CA ALA A 681 32.02 6.13 -20.21
C ALA A 681 33.15 6.35 -21.25
N LYS A 682 34.05 7.31 -21.01
CA LYS A 682 35.18 7.60 -21.89
C LYS A 682 36.30 6.60 -21.76
N ARG A 683 36.52 6.08 -20.54
CA ARG A 683 37.60 5.12 -20.23
C ARG A 683 37.14 3.70 -20.54
N ASP A 684 35.94 3.33 -20.09
CA ASP A 684 35.48 1.95 -20.04
C ASP A 684 34.61 1.57 -21.24
N GLY A 685 34.20 2.56 -22.03
CA GLY A 685 33.29 2.36 -23.19
C GLY A 685 31.84 2.01 -22.76
N PRO A 686 30.97 1.77 -23.76
CA PRO A 686 29.55 1.54 -23.51
C PRO A 686 29.30 0.17 -22.89
N LEU A 687 28.39 0.15 -21.87
CA LEU A 687 27.95 -1.02 -21.11
C LEU A 687 26.74 -1.70 -21.74
N PRO A 688 26.47 -2.99 -21.41
CA PRO A 688 25.14 -3.55 -21.58
C PRO A 688 24.15 -2.76 -20.71
N LEU A 689 22.96 -2.52 -21.25
CA LEU A 689 21.90 -1.74 -20.58
C LEU A 689 20.71 -2.64 -20.26
N LEU A 690 20.20 -2.54 -19.03
CA LEU A 690 18.87 -3.04 -18.66
C LEU A 690 17.91 -1.86 -18.47
N ILE A 691 16.81 -1.83 -19.24
CA ILE A 691 15.69 -0.93 -19.04
C ILE A 691 14.63 -1.66 -18.24
N TRP A 692 14.24 -1.10 -17.08
CA TRP A 692 13.20 -1.66 -16.24
C TRP A 692 12.09 -0.64 -16.05
N ALA A 693 10.90 -0.92 -16.62
CA ALA A 693 9.85 0.08 -16.72
C ALA A 693 8.43 -0.44 -16.41
N TYR A 694 7.53 0.50 -16.20
CA TYR A 694 6.11 0.28 -16.00
C TYR A 694 5.34 1.44 -16.63
N PRO A 695 4.66 1.27 -17.77
CA PRO A 695 3.94 2.35 -18.43
C PRO A 695 2.75 2.84 -17.61
N ARG A 696 2.32 4.07 -17.87
CA ARG A 696 1.16 4.68 -17.22
C ARG A 696 0.34 5.46 -18.23
N GLU A 697 -0.96 5.41 -18.08
CA GLU A 697 -1.93 6.14 -18.88
C GLU A 697 -2.22 7.51 -18.28
N PHE A 698 -2.39 8.52 -19.14
CA PHE A 698 -2.69 9.90 -18.77
C PHE A 698 -3.73 10.50 -19.72
N LYS A 699 -4.54 11.43 -19.19
CA LYS A 699 -5.46 12.20 -20.00
C LYS A 699 -4.78 13.35 -20.75
N ASN A 700 -3.66 13.89 -20.23
CA ASN A 700 -2.94 14.99 -20.89
C ASN A 700 -1.41 14.83 -20.86
N ALA A 701 -0.75 15.47 -21.80
CA ALA A 701 0.71 15.40 -21.97
C ALA A 701 1.47 16.15 -20.85
N GLU A 702 0.90 17.21 -20.31
CA GLU A 702 1.54 18.05 -19.29
C GLU A 702 1.77 17.27 -18.01
N SER A 703 0.73 16.57 -17.51
CA SER A 703 0.85 15.72 -16.33
C SER A 703 1.75 14.50 -16.57
N ALA A 704 1.74 13.98 -17.79
CA ALA A 704 2.54 12.81 -18.19
C ALA A 704 4.05 13.07 -18.15
N SER A 705 4.46 14.30 -18.42
CA SER A 705 5.87 14.73 -18.51
C SER A 705 6.51 15.05 -17.15
N GLN A 706 5.70 15.10 -16.09
CA GLN A 706 6.15 15.58 -14.79
C GLN A 706 7.06 14.60 -14.07
N LEU A 707 8.16 15.15 -13.51
CA LEU A 707 9.07 14.40 -12.66
C LEU A 707 8.47 14.22 -11.26
N ARG A 708 8.42 12.96 -10.76
CA ARG A 708 7.81 12.60 -9.47
C ARG A 708 8.82 12.00 -8.49
N GLU A 709 10.09 12.15 -8.77
CA GLU A 709 11.19 11.59 -8.00
C GLU A 709 12.16 12.70 -7.53
N SER A 710 13.06 12.32 -6.63
CA SER A 710 14.17 13.19 -6.21
C SER A 710 15.51 12.54 -6.54
N PRO A 711 16.47 13.29 -7.12
CA PRO A 711 17.82 12.79 -7.33
C PRO A 711 18.52 12.45 -6.00
N PHE A 712 18.05 13.02 -4.88
CA PHE A 712 18.64 12.83 -3.55
C PHE A 712 17.97 11.76 -2.71
N ARG A 713 17.05 11.00 -3.29
CA ARG A 713 16.46 9.85 -2.60
C ARG A 713 17.49 8.74 -2.44
N PHE A 714 17.49 8.07 -1.28
CA PHE A 714 18.34 6.91 -1.04
C PHE A 714 18.13 5.83 -2.11
N THR A 715 19.22 5.26 -2.59
CA THR A 715 19.19 4.18 -3.57
C THR A 715 18.99 2.84 -2.86
N GLY A 716 17.72 2.48 -2.62
CA GLY A 716 17.35 1.20 -2.03
C GLY A 716 17.46 0.06 -3.03
N ILE A 717 18.14 -1.01 -2.64
CA ILE A 717 18.27 -2.22 -3.45
C ILE A 717 17.59 -3.37 -2.72
N SER A 718 16.72 -4.08 -3.43
CA SER A 718 16.13 -5.34 -2.97
C SER A 718 16.55 -6.49 -3.90
N PRO A 719 16.43 -7.75 -3.49
CA PRO A 719 16.81 -8.89 -4.34
C PRO A 719 16.10 -8.93 -5.69
N GLN A 720 14.92 -8.33 -5.78
CA GLN A 720 14.13 -8.28 -7.02
C GLN A 720 14.26 -6.96 -7.78
N SER A 721 15.07 -6.02 -7.25
CA SER A 721 15.35 -4.74 -7.92
C SER A 721 16.17 -4.93 -9.19
N SER A 722 15.89 -4.11 -10.21
CA SER A 722 16.72 -3.96 -11.41
C SER A 722 18.16 -3.53 -11.07
N LEU A 723 18.35 -2.83 -9.95
CA LEU A 723 19.65 -2.28 -9.54
C LEU A 723 20.67 -3.33 -9.07
N VAL A 724 20.23 -4.56 -8.80
CA VAL A 724 21.14 -5.70 -8.52
C VAL A 724 22.12 -5.91 -9.67
N TRP A 725 21.71 -5.65 -10.91
CA TRP A 725 22.53 -5.88 -12.10
C TRP A 725 23.70 -4.91 -12.26
N LEU A 726 23.72 -3.81 -11.48
CA LEU A 726 24.89 -2.93 -11.38
C LEU A 726 26.12 -3.70 -10.88
N ALA A 727 25.95 -4.65 -9.96
CA ALA A 727 27.01 -5.52 -9.48
C ALA A 727 27.57 -6.46 -10.57
N ARG A 728 26.78 -6.72 -11.62
CA ARG A 728 27.15 -7.54 -12.78
C ARG A 728 27.69 -6.73 -13.96
N GLY A 729 27.89 -5.41 -13.77
CA GLY A 729 28.46 -4.52 -14.79
C GLY A 729 27.47 -4.03 -15.84
N TYR A 730 26.17 -4.05 -15.57
CA TYR A 730 25.15 -3.42 -16.38
C TYR A 730 24.97 -1.95 -16.01
N ALA A 731 24.70 -1.09 -16.99
CA ALA A 731 23.98 0.14 -16.73
C ALA A 731 22.49 -0.20 -16.57
N VAL A 732 21.78 0.55 -15.72
CA VAL A 732 20.34 0.35 -15.51
C VAL A 732 19.62 1.66 -15.71
N LEU A 733 18.64 1.68 -16.61
CA LEU A 733 17.66 2.77 -16.72
C LEU A 733 16.39 2.32 -15.99
N ASP A 734 16.23 2.83 -14.77
CA ASP A 734 15.14 2.44 -13.88
C ASP A 734 13.99 3.44 -13.96
N GLY A 735 12.78 2.94 -14.14
CA GLY A 735 11.55 3.72 -14.20
C GLY A 735 11.53 4.81 -15.28
N PRO A 736 12.05 4.58 -16.52
CA PRO A 736 11.84 5.58 -17.56
C PRO A 736 10.35 5.83 -17.76
N ALA A 737 9.99 7.10 -17.89
CA ALA A 737 8.63 7.50 -18.18
C ALA A 737 8.22 6.97 -19.55
N LEU A 738 7.22 6.13 -19.59
CA LEU A 738 6.60 5.60 -20.82
C LEU A 738 5.10 5.95 -20.77
N PRO A 739 4.75 7.24 -20.89
CA PRO A 739 3.36 7.65 -20.79
C PRO A 739 2.59 7.27 -22.05
N ILE A 740 1.38 6.78 -21.82
CA ILE A 740 0.36 6.58 -22.83
C ILE A 740 -0.68 7.68 -22.62
N ILE A 741 -0.80 8.58 -23.58
CA ILE A 741 -1.55 9.82 -23.43
C ILE A 741 -2.76 9.79 -24.37
N ALA A 742 -3.92 10.16 -23.87
CA ALA A 742 -5.11 10.34 -24.71
C ALA A 742 -4.83 11.34 -25.83
N GLN A 743 -5.26 11.04 -27.04
CA GLN A 743 -5.02 11.87 -28.23
C GLN A 743 -6.30 12.61 -28.61
N GLY A 744 -6.23 13.96 -28.60
CA GLY A 744 -7.36 14.84 -28.92
C GLY A 744 -7.91 15.57 -27.70
N ASP A 745 -8.73 16.58 -27.96
CA ASP A 745 -9.35 17.44 -26.92
C ASP A 745 -10.73 16.91 -26.48
N ASP A 746 -11.10 15.72 -26.92
CA ASP A 746 -12.38 15.09 -26.59
C ASP A 746 -12.26 14.35 -25.25
N ASP A 747 -13.20 14.58 -24.35
CA ASP A 747 -13.30 13.88 -23.07
C ASP A 747 -13.45 12.35 -23.22
N ASP A 748 -13.91 11.89 -24.39
CA ASP A 748 -14.08 10.48 -24.72
C ASP A 748 -12.82 9.83 -25.33
N ALA A 749 -11.77 10.61 -25.62
CA ALA A 749 -10.49 10.07 -26.09
C ALA A 749 -9.82 9.21 -25.00
N GLU A 750 -9.43 8.00 -25.38
CA GLU A 750 -8.84 7.05 -24.45
C GLU A 750 -7.35 6.81 -24.75
N PRO A 751 -6.48 6.78 -23.70
CA PRO A 751 -5.04 6.62 -23.90
C PRO A 751 -4.67 5.37 -24.70
N ASN A 752 -5.38 4.27 -24.49
CA ASN A 752 -5.05 2.97 -25.06
C ASN A 752 -5.33 2.82 -26.55
N ASP A 753 -6.04 3.79 -27.18
CA ASP A 753 -6.26 3.77 -28.64
C ASP A 753 -4.95 3.81 -29.42
N THR A 754 -3.91 4.41 -28.84
CA THR A 754 -2.56 4.53 -29.45
C THR A 754 -1.46 3.92 -28.57
N TYR A 755 -1.79 2.95 -27.73
CA TYR A 755 -0.87 2.33 -26.75
C TYR A 755 0.45 1.87 -27.38
N VAL A 756 0.38 1.01 -28.41
CA VAL A 756 1.58 0.38 -29.02
C VAL A 756 2.48 1.44 -29.63
N GLN A 757 1.93 2.38 -30.37
CA GLN A 757 2.68 3.44 -31.03
C GLN A 757 3.43 4.31 -30.03
N GLN A 758 2.75 4.75 -28.98
CA GLN A 758 3.33 5.60 -27.94
C GLN A 758 4.38 4.84 -27.10
N LEU A 759 4.10 3.57 -26.79
CA LEU A 759 5.03 2.72 -26.06
C LEU A 759 6.35 2.56 -26.83
N VAL A 760 6.29 2.22 -28.14
CA VAL A 760 7.47 2.05 -29.00
C VAL A 760 8.24 3.37 -29.12
N ALA A 761 7.55 4.48 -29.34
CA ALA A 761 8.17 5.81 -29.47
C ALA A 761 8.88 6.21 -28.16
N GLY A 762 8.25 5.99 -27.01
CA GLY A 762 8.83 6.26 -25.70
C GLY A 762 10.07 5.40 -25.41
N ALA A 763 9.98 4.10 -25.69
CA ALA A 763 11.10 3.18 -25.51
C ALA A 763 12.29 3.50 -26.43
N LYS A 764 12.01 3.85 -27.70
CA LYS A 764 13.04 4.29 -28.64
C LYS A 764 13.77 5.53 -28.14
N ALA A 765 13.03 6.54 -27.70
CA ALA A 765 13.62 7.77 -27.17
C ALA A 765 14.51 7.50 -25.95
N ALA A 766 14.10 6.58 -25.07
CA ALA A 766 14.88 6.17 -23.90
C ALA A 766 16.21 5.48 -24.30
N VAL A 767 16.16 4.54 -25.23
CA VAL A 767 17.37 3.84 -25.75
C VAL A 767 18.30 4.84 -26.43
N ASP A 768 17.79 5.64 -27.35
CA ASP A 768 18.56 6.62 -28.12
C ASP A 768 19.31 7.61 -27.20
N GLU A 769 18.67 8.07 -26.13
CA GLU A 769 19.29 8.97 -25.18
C GLU A 769 20.46 8.34 -24.42
N VAL A 770 20.32 7.12 -23.91
CA VAL A 770 21.40 6.45 -23.16
C VAL A 770 22.57 6.07 -24.10
N VAL A 771 22.27 5.68 -25.35
CA VAL A 771 23.26 5.42 -26.38
C VAL A 771 23.98 6.71 -26.79
N ARG A 772 23.25 7.81 -27.01
CA ARG A 772 23.83 9.14 -27.33
C ARG A 772 24.81 9.61 -26.27
N ARG A 773 24.54 9.29 -24.98
CA ARG A 773 25.44 9.60 -23.86
C ARG A 773 26.71 8.74 -23.84
N GLY A 774 26.81 7.73 -24.69
CA GLY A 774 27.91 6.78 -24.72
C GLY A 774 27.94 5.78 -23.57
N VAL A 775 26.86 5.69 -22.79
CA VAL A 775 26.75 4.79 -21.65
C VAL A 775 26.29 3.40 -22.09
N ALA A 776 25.36 3.30 -23.03
CA ALA A 776 24.83 2.03 -23.52
C ALA A 776 25.40 1.64 -24.88
N ASP A 777 25.67 0.34 -25.04
CA ASP A 777 25.89 -0.27 -26.33
C ASP A 777 24.53 -0.59 -26.99
N LYS A 778 24.25 0.01 -28.15
CA LYS A 778 22.96 -0.14 -28.84
C LYS A 778 22.56 -1.59 -29.16
N ASP A 779 23.53 -2.47 -29.29
CA ASP A 779 23.31 -3.88 -29.63
C ASP A 779 23.17 -4.77 -28.37
N ARG A 780 23.34 -4.17 -27.18
CA ARG A 780 23.27 -4.85 -25.87
C ARG A 780 22.27 -4.16 -24.93
N VAL A 781 21.05 -3.96 -25.40
CA VAL A 781 19.97 -3.38 -24.60
C VAL A 781 18.93 -4.45 -24.30
N ALA A 782 18.74 -4.78 -23.03
CA ALA A 782 17.67 -5.65 -22.54
C ALA A 782 16.52 -4.80 -21.97
N VAL A 783 15.30 -5.30 -22.09
CA VAL A 783 14.11 -4.70 -21.47
C VAL A 783 13.46 -5.66 -20.48
N GLY A 784 12.95 -5.15 -19.39
CA GLY A 784 12.23 -5.96 -18.42
C GLY A 784 11.18 -5.18 -17.62
N GLY A 785 10.40 -5.95 -16.88
CA GLY A 785 9.39 -5.42 -16.00
C GLY A 785 8.58 -6.48 -15.28
N HIS A 786 7.79 -6.04 -14.33
CA HIS A 786 6.90 -6.89 -13.55
C HIS A 786 5.45 -6.48 -13.81
N SER A 787 4.52 -7.46 -13.83
CA SER A 787 3.09 -7.20 -14.01
C SER A 787 2.80 -6.48 -15.34
N TYR A 788 2.28 -5.25 -15.32
CA TYR A 788 2.08 -4.43 -16.51
C TYR A 788 3.41 -4.06 -17.22
N GLY A 789 4.52 -4.01 -16.46
CA GLY A 789 5.86 -3.89 -17.04
C GLY A 789 6.30 -5.13 -17.84
N ALA A 790 5.90 -6.34 -17.43
CA ALA A 790 6.13 -7.58 -18.20
C ALA A 790 5.30 -7.60 -19.49
N PHE A 791 4.06 -7.15 -19.41
CA PHE A 791 3.20 -6.92 -20.57
C PHE A 791 3.82 -5.93 -21.56
N MET A 792 4.35 -4.82 -21.05
CA MET A 792 5.12 -3.84 -21.82
C MET A 792 6.32 -4.48 -22.51
N ALA A 793 7.17 -5.22 -21.76
CA ALA A 793 8.37 -5.84 -22.31
C ALA A 793 8.05 -6.81 -23.46
N ALA A 794 6.99 -7.61 -23.33
CA ALA A 794 6.53 -8.51 -24.38
C ALA A 794 6.01 -7.75 -25.61
N ASN A 795 5.28 -6.64 -25.43
CA ASN A 795 4.84 -5.77 -26.52
C ASN A 795 6.03 -5.13 -27.25
N LEU A 796 7.05 -4.67 -26.51
CA LEU A 796 8.24 -4.08 -27.11
C LEU A 796 9.03 -5.08 -27.94
N LEU A 797 9.13 -6.34 -27.54
CA LEU A 797 9.76 -7.37 -28.37
C LEU A 797 8.96 -7.70 -29.62
N ALA A 798 7.64 -7.59 -29.59
CA ALA A 798 6.80 -7.83 -30.76
C ALA A 798 6.82 -6.65 -31.75
N HIS A 799 6.80 -5.41 -31.27
CA HIS A 799 6.58 -4.22 -32.08
C HIS A 799 7.84 -3.37 -32.32
N ALA A 800 8.91 -3.60 -31.55
CA ALA A 800 10.20 -2.92 -31.68
C ALA A 800 11.39 -3.89 -31.53
N PRO A 801 11.46 -4.99 -32.28
CA PRO A 801 12.44 -6.05 -32.07
C PRO A 801 13.89 -5.58 -32.26
N ASP A 802 14.12 -4.50 -33.01
CA ASP A 802 15.48 -3.98 -33.29
C ASP A 802 16.05 -3.13 -32.14
N LEU A 803 15.20 -2.70 -31.17
CA LEU A 803 15.68 -1.93 -30.04
C LEU A 803 16.29 -2.80 -28.91
N PHE A 804 15.96 -4.08 -28.86
CA PHE A 804 16.31 -4.94 -27.73
C PHE A 804 16.97 -6.25 -28.17
N CYS A 805 17.98 -6.68 -27.41
CA CYS A 805 18.61 -7.99 -27.62
C CYS A 805 17.84 -9.12 -26.91
N CYS A 806 17.18 -8.86 -25.78
CA CYS A 806 16.36 -9.82 -25.06
C CYS A 806 15.39 -9.12 -24.08
N ALA A 807 14.48 -9.90 -23.48
CA ALA A 807 13.59 -9.40 -22.42
C ALA A 807 13.52 -10.33 -21.21
N VAL A 808 13.18 -9.70 -20.04
CA VAL A 808 12.84 -10.36 -18.77
C VAL A 808 11.46 -9.91 -18.32
N ALA A 809 10.50 -10.81 -18.30
CA ALA A 809 9.10 -10.52 -18.06
C ALA A 809 8.56 -11.33 -16.85
N ARG A 810 8.19 -10.64 -15.77
CA ARG A 810 7.75 -11.26 -14.51
C ARG A 810 6.26 -11.05 -14.26
N SER A 811 5.49 -12.14 -14.06
CA SER A 811 4.05 -12.15 -13.70
C SER A 811 3.18 -11.26 -14.59
N GLY A 812 3.31 -11.37 -15.92
CA GLY A 812 2.60 -10.55 -16.89
C GLY A 812 1.22 -11.07 -17.27
N ALA A 813 0.39 -10.19 -17.84
CA ALA A 813 -0.88 -10.53 -18.47
C ALA A 813 -0.77 -10.33 -19.98
N TYR A 814 -0.57 -11.39 -20.74
CA TYR A 814 -0.20 -11.31 -22.15
C TYR A 814 -1.38 -11.40 -23.12
N ASN A 815 -2.55 -11.78 -22.64
CA ASN A 815 -3.79 -11.81 -23.42
C ASN A 815 -4.90 -11.04 -22.72
N ARG A 816 -5.23 -9.85 -23.20
CA ARG A 816 -6.24 -8.96 -22.60
C ARG A 816 -7.68 -9.43 -22.81
N THR A 817 -7.91 -10.32 -23.77
CA THR A 817 -9.25 -10.91 -23.95
C THR A 817 -9.66 -11.80 -22.77
N LEU A 818 -8.72 -12.19 -21.91
CA LEU A 818 -8.98 -12.88 -20.64
C LEU A 818 -9.43 -11.92 -19.51
N THR A 819 -9.37 -10.61 -19.74
CA THR A 819 -9.91 -9.56 -18.86
C THR A 819 -10.88 -8.67 -19.63
N PRO A 820 -12.01 -9.22 -20.14
CA PRO A 820 -12.81 -8.57 -21.18
C PRO A 820 -13.63 -7.37 -20.69
N PHE A 821 -13.64 -7.06 -19.42
CA PHE A 821 -14.36 -5.93 -18.82
C PHE A 821 -13.39 -4.89 -18.22
N GLY A 822 -12.29 -4.60 -18.88
CA GLY A 822 -11.34 -3.58 -18.48
C GLY A 822 -10.06 -4.12 -17.84
N PHE A 823 -9.01 -3.32 -17.95
CA PHE A 823 -7.70 -3.55 -17.33
C PHE A 823 -6.93 -2.24 -17.26
N GLN A 824 -6.15 -2.04 -16.19
CA GLN A 824 -5.45 -0.78 -15.92
C GLN A 824 -6.39 0.42 -16.03
N ALA A 825 -6.10 1.40 -16.87
CA ALA A 825 -6.97 2.54 -17.14
C ALA A 825 -8.02 2.30 -18.24
N GLU A 826 -8.02 1.13 -18.90
CA GLU A 826 -9.05 0.78 -19.88
C GLU A 826 -10.34 0.36 -19.18
N GLU A 827 -11.38 1.13 -19.34
CA GLU A 827 -12.72 0.87 -18.75
C GLU A 827 -13.71 0.31 -19.75
N ARG A 828 -13.43 0.41 -21.06
CA ARG A 828 -14.26 -0.19 -22.10
C ARG A 828 -14.13 -1.71 -22.08
N SER A 829 -15.20 -2.41 -22.30
CA SER A 829 -15.20 -3.86 -22.49
C SER A 829 -14.54 -4.26 -23.82
N PHE A 830 -14.14 -5.54 -23.92
CA PHE A 830 -13.64 -6.11 -25.19
C PHE A 830 -14.58 -5.85 -26.37
N TRP A 831 -15.88 -5.90 -26.16
CA TRP A 831 -16.89 -5.72 -27.24
C TRP A 831 -17.07 -4.26 -27.66
N GLU A 832 -16.74 -3.31 -26.77
CA GLU A 832 -16.73 -1.87 -27.07
C GLU A 832 -15.42 -1.44 -27.75
N ALA A 833 -14.28 -2.07 -27.43
CA ALA A 833 -12.98 -1.71 -27.99
C ALA A 833 -12.17 -2.95 -28.46
N PRO A 834 -12.69 -3.82 -29.35
CA PRO A 834 -12.06 -5.09 -29.70
C PRO A 834 -10.66 -4.93 -30.32
N ASP A 835 -10.44 -3.86 -31.08
CA ASP A 835 -9.17 -3.55 -31.71
C ASP A 835 -8.08 -3.21 -30.69
N VAL A 836 -8.43 -2.45 -29.63
CA VAL A 836 -7.50 -2.11 -28.54
C VAL A 836 -7.03 -3.39 -27.84
N TYR A 837 -7.97 -4.22 -27.44
CA TYR A 837 -7.67 -5.50 -26.77
C TYR A 837 -6.79 -6.41 -27.65
N SER A 838 -7.09 -6.48 -28.95
CA SER A 838 -6.33 -7.32 -29.89
C SER A 838 -4.93 -6.80 -30.15
N LYS A 839 -4.78 -5.50 -30.43
CA LYS A 839 -3.49 -4.87 -30.73
C LYS A 839 -2.56 -4.84 -29.53
N MET A 840 -3.10 -4.57 -28.36
CA MET A 840 -2.32 -4.53 -27.12
C MET A 840 -1.89 -5.91 -26.63
N SER A 841 -2.53 -7.01 -27.03
CA SER A 841 -2.21 -8.35 -26.51
C SER A 841 -0.96 -8.95 -27.12
N PRO A 842 0.17 -9.11 -26.39
CA PRO A 842 1.37 -9.78 -26.92
C PRO A 842 1.09 -11.20 -27.42
N PHE A 843 0.11 -11.89 -26.82
CA PHE A 843 -0.30 -13.22 -27.27
C PHE A 843 -0.74 -13.23 -28.74
N ASN A 844 -1.53 -12.25 -29.16
CA ASN A 844 -1.98 -12.13 -30.56
C ASN A 844 -0.83 -11.80 -31.51
N ASN A 845 0.22 -11.16 -30.98
CA ASN A 845 1.40 -10.69 -31.71
C ASN A 845 2.64 -11.60 -31.48
N ALA A 846 2.45 -12.81 -30.93
CA ALA A 846 3.55 -13.72 -30.58
C ALA A 846 4.41 -14.12 -31.81
N HIS A 847 3.84 -14.14 -33.00
CA HIS A 847 4.55 -14.44 -34.27
C HIS A 847 5.55 -13.35 -34.67
N LEU A 848 5.43 -12.13 -34.12
CA LEU A 848 6.36 -11.02 -34.34
C LEU A 848 7.57 -11.06 -33.40
N VAL A 849 7.50 -11.80 -32.31
CA VAL A 849 8.61 -11.91 -31.34
C VAL A 849 9.74 -12.73 -31.95
N LYS A 850 10.89 -12.08 -32.18
CA LYS A 850 12.10 -12.68 -32.77
C LYS A 850 13.30 -12.71 -31.82
N LYS A 851 13.21 -11.98 -30.71
CA LYS A 851 14.28 -11.89 -29.70
C LYS A 851 13.96 -12.75 -28.48
N PRO A 852 15.01 -13.24 -27.78
CA PRO A 852 14.81 -14.09 -26.59
C PRO A 852 14.00 -13.43 -25.48
N ILE A 853 13.10 -14.19 -24.84
CA ILE A 853 12.31 -13.72 -23.68
C ILE A 853 12.30 -14.73 -22.55
N LEU A 854 12.64 -14.27 -21.33
CA LEU A 854 12.50 -15.01 -20.08
C LEU A 854 11.16 -14.63 -19.42
N LEU A 855 10.28 -15.61 -19.27
CA LEU A 855 9.02 -15.48 -18.54
C LEU A 855 9.18 -16.11 -17.16
N THR A 856 8.84 -15.37 -16.09
CA THR A 856 8.78 -15.90 -14.73
C THR A 856 7.41 -15.64 -14.14
N HIS A 857 6.79 -16.60 -13.47
CA HIS A 857 5.45 -16.44 -12.89
C HIS A 857 5.28 -17.23 -11.60
N GLY A 858 4.59 -16.66 -10.61
CA GLY A 858 4.15 -17.38 -9.42
C GLY A 858 2.95 -18.27 -9.73
N GLU A 859 3.04 -19.56 -9.37
CA GLU A 859 1.97 -20.55 -9.64
C GLU A 859 0.63 -20.17 -9.00
N ASP A 860 0.68 -19.57 -7.80
CA ASP A 860 -0.46 -19.18 -6.98
C ASP A 860 -0.84 -17.69 -7.12
N ASP A 861 -0.50 -17.04 -8.23
CA ASP A 861 -0.80 -15.63 -8.48
C ASP A 861 -2.32 -15.35 -8.36
N PRO A 862 -2.79 -14.64 -7.32
CA PRO A 862 -4.20 -14.35 -7.12
C PRO A 862 -4.66 -13.06 -7.80
N ASN A 863 -3.75 -12.33 -8.44
CA ASN A 863 -4.07 -11.05 -9.04
C ASN A 863 -5.01 -11.24 -10.24
N SER A 864 -6.08 -10.47 -10.24
CA SER A 864 -7.06 -10.51 -11.34
C SER A 864 -6.40 -10.09 -12.66
N GLY A 865 -6.39 -10.98 -13.63
CA GLY A 865 -5.81 -10.75 -14.95
C GLY A 865 -4.40 -11.26 -15.16
N THR A 866 -3.62 -11.58 -14.10
CA THR A 866 -2.26 -12.13 -14.21
C THR A 866 -2.16 -13.58 -13.73
N ASN A 867 -3.22 -14.35 -13.85
CA ASN A 867 -3.14 -15.79 -13.53
C ASN A 867 -2.01 -16.47 -14.32
N VAL A 868 -1.35 -17.47 -13.74
CA VAL A 868 -0.20 -18.19 -14.33
C VAL A 868 -0.48 -18.68 -15.76
N MET A 869 -1.72 -19.03 -16.07
CA MET A 869 -2.17 -19.42 -17.41
C MET A 869 -1.81 -18.38 -18.50
N GLN A 870 -1.73 -17.11 -18.15
CA GLN A 870 -1.28 -16.03 -19.07
C GLN A 870 0.12 -16.32 -19.62
N SER A 871 1.07 -16.64 -18.73
CA SER A 871 2.45 -16.97 -19.10
C SER A 871 2.53 -18.32 -19.82
N GLU A 872 1.80 -19.34 -19.38
CA GLU A 872 1.79 -20.66 -20.01
C GLU A 872 1.30 -20.60 -21.45
N ARG A 873 0.19 -19.88 -21.69
CA ARG A 873 -0.38 -19.72 -23.04
C ARG A 873 0.49 -18.86 -23.95
N PHE A 874 1.07 -17.81 -23.40
CA PHE A 874 1.99 -16.98 -24.19
C PHE A 874 3.28 -17.75 -24.54
N PHE A 875 3.85 -18.51 -23.60
CA PHE A 875 4.98 -19.39 -23.88
C PHE A 875 4.68 -20.42 -24.97
N ALA A 876 3.49 -21.04 -24.90
CA ALA A 876 3.07 -21.97 -25.94
C ALA A 876 2.96 -21.29 -27.33
N ALA A 877 2.42 -20.07 -27.37
CA ALA A 877 2.35 -19.28 -28.60
C ALA A 877 3.74 -18.92 -29.15
N LEU A 878 4.66 -18.47 -28.28
CA LEU A 878 6.04 -18.17 -28.64
C LEU A 878 6.75 -19.39 -29.22
N LYS A 879 6.66 -20.53 -28.52
CA LYS A 879 7.26 -21.80 -28.95
C LYS A 879 6.69 -22.24 -30.30
N GLY A 880 5.35 -22.16 -30.47
CA GLY A 880 4.70 -22.54 -31.73
C GLY A 880 5.09 -21.66 -32.91
N ASN A 881 5.54 -20.42 -32.69
CA ASN A 881 6.04 -19.50 -33.70
C ASN A 881 7.57 -19.48 -33.82
N GLY A 882 8.30 -20.39 -33.13
CA GLY A 882 9.75 -20.55 -33.23
C GLY A 882 10.55 -19.47 -32.49
N ALA A 883 9.96 -18.71 -31.58
CA ALA A 883 10.68 -17.74 -30.77
C ALA A 883 11.50 -18.44 -29.67
N GLN A 884 12.69 -17.91 -29.38
CA GLN A 884 13.47 -18.35 -28.22
C GLN A 884 12.85 -17.82 -26.94
N ALA A 885 12.30 -18.72 -26.14
CA ALA A 885 11.61 -18.36 -24.89
C ALA A 885 11.91 -19.38 -23.80
N LYS A 886 11.96 -18.92 -22.55
CA LYS A 886 12.06 -19.75 -21.35
C LYS A 886 10.92 -19.37 -20.41
N LEU A 887 10.26 -20.36 -19.82
CA LEU A 887 9.22 -20.16 -18.79
C LEU A 887 9.67 -20.79 -17.49
N VAL A 888 9.66 -20.01 -16.42
CA VAL A 888 9.93 -20.43 -15.04
C VAL A 888 8.65 -20.20 -14.23
N VAL A 889 8.02 -21.28 -13.78
CA VAL A 889 6.87 -21.24 -12.88
C VAL A 889 7.35 -21.56 -11.47
N LEU A 890 7.09 -20.64 -10.55
CA LEU A 890 7.55 -20.73 -9.16
C LEU A 890 6.47 -21.32 -8.28
N PRO A 891 6.66 -22.53 -7.73
CA PRO A 891 5.67 -23.20 -6.89
C PRO A 891 5.28 -22.34 -5.69
N HIS A 892 3.99 -22.30 -5.39
CA HIS A 892 3.40 -21.58 -4.25
C HIS A 892 3.63 -20.07 -4.21
N GLU A 893 4.29 -19.46 -5.19
CA GLU A 893 4.48 -18.01 -5.23
C GLU A 893 3.24 -17.28 -5.71
N ASN A 894 3.02 -16.10 -5.12
CA ASN A 894 1.96 -15.17 -5.51
C ASN A 894 2.43 -14.25 -6.64
N HIS A 895 1.70 -13.14 -6.87
CA HIS A 895 2.06 -12.11 -7.84
C HIS A 895 3.47 -11.53 -7.61
N GLY A 896 3.88 -11.36 -6.34
CA GLY A 896 5.26 -11.03 -5.93
C GLY A 896 5.91 -12.21 -5.21
N TYR A 897 7.17 -12.47 -5.51
CA TYR A 897 7.90 -13.65 -5.01
C TYR A 897 8.45 -13.40 -3.61
N ARG A 898 8.27 -14.36 -2.70
CA ARG A 898 8.63 -14.22 -1.29
C ARG A 898 9.53 -15.35 -0.78
N GLY A 899 9.42 -16.55 -1.33
CA GLY A 899 10.25 -17.69 -0.91
C GLY A 899 11.72 -17.42 -1.18
N LEU A 900 12.58 -17.72 -0.20
CA LEU A 900 14.01 -17.50 -0.31
C LEU A 900 14.58 -18.19 -1.55
N GLU A 901 14.27 -19.47 -1.72
CA GLU A 901 14.76 -20.29 -2.83
C GLU A 901 14.20 -19.79 -4.17
N SER A 902 12.93 -19.36 -4.20
CA SER A 902 12.31 -18.78 -5.39
C SER A 902 12.99 -17.48 -5.82
N VAL A 903 13.29 -16.59 -4.86
CA VAL A 903 13.97 -15.33 -5.13
C VAL A 903 15.38 -15.57 -5.65
N LEU A 904 16.15 -16.46 -5.01
CA LEU A 904 17.49 -16.86 -5.46
C LEU A 904 17.45 -17.46 -6.87
N HIS A 905 16.49 -18.35 -7.14
CA HIS A 905 16.31 -18.98 -8.44
C HIS A 905 16.01 -17.95 -9.55
N VAL A 906 15.11 -17.00 -9.28
CA VAL A 906 14.79 -15.91 -10.24
C VAL A 906 16.02 -15.05 -10.52
N MET A 907 16.83 -14.76 -9.51
CA MET A 907 18.08 -14.02 -9.68
C MET A 907 19.08 -14.83 -10.54
N ALA A 908 19.23 -16.14 -10.31
CA ALA A 908 20.09 -17.01 -11.07
C ALA A 908 19.65 -17.10 -12.54
N GLU A 909 18.37 -17.39 -12.78
CA GLU A 909 17.80 -17.46 -14.14
C GLU A 909 17.93 -16.16 -14.91
N THR A 910 17.68 -15.04 -14.23
CA THR A 910 17.84 -13.71 -14.84
C THR A 910 19.29 -13.41 -15.15
N SER A 911 20.24 -13.80 -14.26
CA SER A 911 21.68 -13.62 -14.51
C SER A 911 22.15 -14.40 -15.73
N GLU A 912 21.83 -15.70 -15.79
CA GLU A 912 22.19 -16.57 -16.93
C GLU A 912 21.60 -16.02 -18.22
N TRP A 913 20.33 -15.60 -18.20
CA TRP A 913 19.64 -15.07 -19.37
C TRP A 913 20.28 -13.77 -19.89
N LEU A 914 20.57 -12.84 -19.00
CA LEU A 914 21.19 -11.57 -19.37
C LEU A 914 22.65 -11.77 -19.81
N ASP A 915 23.41 -12.66 -19.16
CA ASP A 915 24.80 -12.97 -19.55
C ASP A 915 24.85 -13.59 -20.94
N GLU A 916 23.92 -14.51 -21.27
CA GLU A 916 23.86 -15.17 -22.57
C GLU A 916 23.41 -14.23 -23.70
N HIS A 917 22.38 -13.41 -23.45
CA HIS A 917 21.69 -12.70 -24.52
C HIS A 917 21.98 -11.20 -24.59
N CYS A 918 22.57 -10.61 -23.56
CA CYS A 918 22.82 -9.18 -23.50
C CYS A 918 24.29 -8.84 -23.24
N LYS A 919 25.00 -9.58 -22.38
CA LYS A 919 26.37 -9.25 -22.00
C LYS A 919 27.39 -9.62 -23.04
N VAL A 920 27.21 -10.76 -23.68
CA VAL A 920 28.13 -11.24 -24.73
C VAL A 920 27.90 -10.44 -26.01
N LYS A 921 28.95 -9.79 -26.53
CA LYS A 921 28.92 -9.16 -27.87
C LYS A 921 28.71 -10.27 -28.90
N ARG A 922 27.55 -10.28 -29.54
CA ARG A 922 27.38 -11.14 -30.73
C ARG A 922 28.22 -10.56 -31.88
N VAL A 923 29.24 -11.31 -32.29
CA VAL A 923 30.10 -10.99 -33.41
C VAL A 923 29.32 -11.06 -34.74
#